data_68a92b6c822092ef31f9e0f22b3e0654
#
_entry.id   68a92b6c822092ef31f9e0f22b3e0654
#
_cell.length_a   1.000
_cell.length_b   1.000
_cell.length_c   1.000
_cell.angle_alpha   90.00
_cell.angle_beta   90.00
_cell.angle_gamma   90.00
#
_symmetry.space_group_name_H-M   'P 1'
#
loop_
_entity.id
_entity.type
_entity.pdbx_description
1 polymer ?
#
loop_
_entity_poly.entity_id
_entity_poly.type
_entity_poly.pdbx_seq_one_letter_code
_entity_poly.pdbx_strand_id
1 'polypeptide(L)'
;MATIHIDGKSYEVSGAENLLQSCLSLGLDIPYFCWHPALGSVGACRQCAVKQFKDENDKMGRIVMSCMTPAANGTYISIEDEEAKKFRQAIVEFLMTNHPHDCPVCEEGGHCHLQDMTVMTGHHSRNYRFDKRTHQNQDLGPFIAHEMNRCISCYRCVRYYKDYAGGTDLGVFGTASNVYFGRAEDGTLESEFSGNLTEVCPTGVFTDKTHSERYNRKWDMQFAPSVCTGCAVGCNISPGERYGEIRRIENRYNGEVNGYFLCDRGRFGYGYTNLKDRPRRAYLKHDGRLIAIEKGEALAQGGSMIRRAKKMIGIGSPRASLESNFALRELVGAENFYSGMSVPEHDLVVRVVEALKATPATIATIESIENADAVLVLGEDVTSTAPRVALALRQAARGKARDLGAKKSVPEWQAIALADLVQKEKNPLFIVTPDATRLDDVATKTRHAAPDDIARLGHAIAGLLDAKAPQVKGLAAADQALAREIADVLTTARRPLIVSGTGAMSAAVIEAAANVAAALKRRDSAVELSLAVPEVNSVGLALMQAGVLDQAFAAASRGEADTVVVLENDLYRRAPRAQVDTLFADVKAAIVLDHQMTATAERASLLLPAASVFEGDGTFVSMEGRAQRHYQVFEASYYNKDIATLEAWRWLSELGSKSWPVLDDVIAACASALPQLASMADAAPSAKFRVDGMKLSREPHRYSGRTAMRANISVHEPRQPQDADTALNFSMEGYNGIGKPDRPSALLPFAWAPGWNSPQAWNKFQAEVGGHLRGGDAGVKVFTAGGQGFSYYGEIPAAFTAPQTGFRALALHRHFGEEELSSRAQPVVERAAPATAVLNAADAQRLGLNGRVTITVEGQTLTLPLHASTTLPQGLVGLPAGFRDVPLLSAGSVAQLSKGG
;
A
#
# COMPACT_ATOMS: atom_id res chain seq x y z
N MET A 1 -20.60 16.79 -20.52
CA MET A 1 -21.55 15.65 -20.66
C MET A 1 -21.81 15.44 -22.14
N ALA A 2 -21.91 14.21 -22.56
CA ALA A 2 -22.21 13.81 -23.94
C ALA A 2 -23.29 12.74 -23.91
N THR A 3 -24.24 12.81 -24.84
CA THR A 3 -25.27 11.77 -25.03
C THR A 3 -24.79 10.82 -26.11
N ILE A 4 -24.66 9.54 -25.80
CA ILE A 4 -24.34 8.49 -26.75
C ILE A 4 -25.50 7.49 -26.85
N HIS A 5 -25.64 6.88 -28.02
CA HIS A 5 -26.73 5.94 -28.31
C HIS A 5 -26.14 4.56 -28.52
N ILE A 6 -26.55 3.59 -27.70
CA ILE A 6 -26.06 2.22 -27.71
C ILE A 6 -27.24 1.25 -27.85
N ASP A 7 -27.30 0.46 -28.92
CA ASP A 7 -28.33 -0.52 -29.16
C ASP A 7 -29.75 0.06 -28.95
N GLY A 8 -29.99 1.27 -29.47
CA GLY A 8 -31.28 1.98 -29.42
C GLY A 8 -31.61 2.66 -28.07
N LYS A 9 -30.69 2.68 -27.11
CA LYS A 9 -30.83 3.38 -25.83
C LYS A 9 -29.91 4.56 -25.76
N SER A 10 -30.33 5.65 -25.11
CA SER A 10 -29.54 6.84 -24.90
C SER A 10 -28.91 6.81 -23.50
N TYR A 11 -27.63 7.22 -23.41
CA TYR A 11 -26.86 7.27 -22.17
C TYR A 11 -26.11 8.59 -22.07
N GLU A 12 -26.12 9.20 -20.87
CA GLU A 12 -25.30 10.35 -20.56
C GLU A 12 -23.94 9.92 -20.03
N VAL A 13 -22.85 10.43 -20.61
CA VAL A 13 -21.46 10.10 -20.24
C VAL A 13 -20.61 11.36 -20.14
N SER A 14 -19.40 11.27 -19.60
CA SER A 14 -18.51 12.44 -19.43
C SER A 14 -18.10 13.09 -20.76
N GLY A 15 -18.00 12.31 -21.82
CA GLY A 15 -17.51 12.75 -23.13
C GLY A 15 -16.00 12.90 -23.24
N ALA A 16 -15.27 12.82 -22.13
CA ALA A 16 -13.79 12.90 -22.12
C ALA A 16 -13.11 11.56 -22.43
N GLU A 17 -13.82 10.47 -22.23
CA GLU A 17 -13.34 9.10 -22.32
C GLU A 17 -13.54 8.52 -23.72
N ASN A 18 -12.91 7.36 -23.96
CA ASN A 18 -13.23 6.56 -25.14
C ASN A 18 -14.53 5.76 -24.94
N LEU A 19 -15.13 5.27 -26.01
CA LEU A 19 -16.38 4.52 -25.98
C LEU A 19 -16.29 3.26 -25.11
N LEU A 20 -15.13 2.56 -25.12
CA LEU A 20 -14.97 1.35 -24.29
C LEU A 20 -15.12 1.66 -22.81
N GLN A 21 -14.40 2.67 -22.31
CA GLN A 21 -14.45 3.08 -20.92
C GLN A 21 -15.84 3.55 -20.52
N SER A 22 -16.49 4.35 -21.36
CA SER A 22 -17.86 4.81 -21.12
C SER A 22 -18.86 3.64 -21.06
N CYS A 23 -18.78 2.69 -21.98
CA CYS A 23 -19.64 1.49 -21.96
C CYS A 23 -19.42 0.62 -20.73
N LEU A 24 -18.15 0.35 -20.37
CA LEU A 24 -17.82 -0.42 -19.17
C LEU A 24 -18.29 0.28 -17.89
N SER A 25 -18.15 1.60 -17.81
CA SER A 25 -18.64 2.39 -16.68
C SER A 25 -20.15 2.28 -16.49
N LEU A 26 -20.90 2.14 -17.59
CA LEU A 26 -22.35 1.90 -17.58
C LEU A 26 -22.74 0.43 -17.31
N GLY A 27 -21.75 -0.44 -17.11
CA GLY A 27 -22.00 -1.86 -16.90
C GLY A 27 -22.22 -2.69 -18.17
N LEU A 28 -22.00 -2.11 -19.34
CA LEU A 28 -22.15 -2.80 -20.63
C LEU A 28 -20.89 -3.63 -20.93
N ASP A 29 -21.08 -4.85 -21.39
CA ASP A 29 -20.00 -5.78 -21.69
C ASP A 29 -19.46 -5.57 -23.09
N ILE A 30 -18.21 -5.12 -23.20
CA ILE A 30 -17.44 -5.12 -24.44
C ILE A 30 -16.12 -5.87 -24.14
N PRO A 31 -15.77 -6.93 -24.86
CA PRO A 31 -14.51 -7.63 -24.64
C PRO A 31 -13.32 -6.79 -25.09
N TYR A 32 -12.19 -6.87 -24.35
CA TYR A 32 -10.98 -6.13 -24.66
C TYR A 32 -9.74 -6.79 -24.05
N PHE A 33 -8.52 -6.41 -24.52
CA PHE A 33 -7.27 -6.86 -23.90
C PHE A 33 -6.25 -5.73 -23.75
N CYS A 34 -5.93 -4.98 -24.80
CA CYS A 34 -4.79 -4.05 -24.76
C CYS A 34 -5.06 -2.73 -24.02
N TRP A 35 -6.30 -2.34 -23.86
CA TRP A 35 -6.68 -1.16 -23.10
C TRP A 35 -6.63 -1.44 -21.59
N HIS A 36 -6.25 -0.42 -20.83
CA HIS A 36 -6.35 -0.41 -19.37
C HIS A 36 -6.58 1.04 -18.91
N PRO A 37 -7.44 1.31 -17.90
CA PRO A 37 -7.77 2.68 -17.49
C PRO A 37 -6.54 3.53 -17.16
N ALA A 38 -5.57 2.96 -16.44
CA ALA A 38 -4.34 3.67 -16.05
C ALA A 38 -3.28 3.75 -17.17
N LEU A 39 -3.40 2.96 -18.25
CA LEU A 39 -2.39 2.87 -19.32
C LEU A 39 -2.90 3.43 -20.64
N GLY A 40 -4.19 3.76 -20.73
CA GLY A 40 -4.82 4.25 -21.94
C GLY A 40 -4.91 3.20 -23.06
N SER A 41 -5.11 3.65 -24.28
CA SER A 41 -5.37 2.84 -25.46
C SER A 41 -4.15 2.73 -26.37
N VAL A 42 -4.07 1.58 -27.08
CA VAL A 42 -3.05 1.32 -28.10
C VAL A 42 -3.63 0.71 -29.39
N GLY A 43 -4.88 0.19 -29.31
CA GLY A 43 -5.58 -0.38 -30.46
C GLY A 43 -5.00 -1.69 -31.03
N ALA A 44 -4.08 -2.36 -30.29
CA ALA A 44 -3.34 -3.51 -30.78
C ALA A 44 -4.17 -4.80 -30.91
N CYS A 45 -5.04 -5.08 -29.93
CA CYS A 45 -5.76 -6.37 -29.86
C CYS A 45 -7.01 -6.45 -30.73
N ARG A 46 -7.63 -5.33 -31.06
CA ARG A 46 -8.88 -5.21 -31.84
C ARG A 46 -10.11 -5.94 -31.29
N GLN A 47 -10.03 -6.43 -30.05
CA GLN A 47 -11.11 -7.20 -29.45
C GLN A 47 -12.35 -6.36 -29.11
N CYS A 48 -12.19 -5.05 -28.91
CA CYS A 48 -13.26 -4.13 -28.51
C CYS A 48 -14.07 -3.57 -29.73
N ALA A 49 -14.21 -4.34 -30.77
CA ALA A 49 -14.96 -3.96 -31.98
C ALA A 49 -16.45 -3.75 -31.69
N VAL A 50 -16.96 -2.60 -32.13
CA VAL A 50 -18.39 -2.27 -32.15
C VAL A 50 -18.76 -1.73 -33.51
N LYS A 51 -20.04 -1.71 -33.87
CA LYS A 51 -20.48 -1.10 -35.13
C LYS A 51 -20.93 0.33 -34.85
N GLN A 52 -20.33 1.30 -35.51
CA GLN A 52 -20.65 2.72 -35.43
C GLN A 52 -21.51 3.14 -36.61
N PHE A 53 -22.57 3.88 -36.33
CA PHE A 53 -23.49 4.43 -37.32
C PHE A 53 -23.35 5.95 -37.35
N LYS A 54 -23.71 6.54 -38.47
CA LYS A 54 -23.74 8.00 -38.64
C LYS A 54 -24.85 8.67 -37.83
N ASP A 55 -26.02 8.05 -37.85
CA ASP A 55 -27.21 8.45 -37.12
C ASP A 55 -28.16 7.24 -36.96
N GLU A 56 -29.35 7.44 -36.39
CA GLU A 56 -30.33 6.40 -36.14
C GLU A 56 -30.89 5.73 -37.42
N ASN A 57 -30.78 6.39 -38.58
CA ASN A 57 -31.30 5.91 -39.85
C ASN A 57 -30.24 5.20 -40.70
N ASP A 58 -28.99 5.30 -40.34
CA ASP A 58 -27.89 4.61 -41.01
C ASP A 58 -27.96 3.11 -40.77
N LYS A 59 -28.13 2.34 -41.86
CA LYS A 59 -28.19 0.87 -41.79
C LYS A 59 -26.86 0.20 -42.15
N MET A 60 -25.93 0.95 -42.69
CA MET A 60 -24.65 0.41 -43.14
C MET A 60 -23.62 0.32 -42.01
N GLY A 61 -23.40 1.42 -41.32
CA GLY A 61 -22.42 1.51 -40.24
C GLY A 61 -21.00 1.08 -40.65
N ARG A 62 -20.09 1.09 -39.73
CA ARG A 62 -18.72 0.58 -39.90
C ARG A 62 -18.18 -0.01 -38.58
N ILE A 63 -17.34 -1.03 -38.67
CA ILE A 63 -16.64 -1.56 -37.50
C ILE A 63 -15.57 -0.55 -37.05
N VAL A 64 -15.62 -0.19 -35.76
CA VAL A 64 -14.63 0.63 -35.09
C VAL A 64 -14.15 -0.04 -33.79
N MET A 65 -12.96 0.34 -33.34
CA MET A 65 -12.44 -0.09 -32.04
C MET A 65 -12.88 0.88 -30.97
N SER A 66 -13.76 0.46 -30.08
CA SER A 66 -14.35 1.32 -29.04
C SER A 66 -13.28 1.98 -28.14
N CYS A 67 -12.16 1.30 -27.87
CA CYS A 67 -11.04 1.88 -27.11
C CYS A 67 -10.29 3.01 -27.86
N MET A 68 -10.46 3.12 -29.17
CA MET A 68 -9.82 4.13 -30.02
C MET A 68 -10.80 5.18 -30.56
N THR A 69 -12.05 5.11 -30.14
CA THR A 69 -13.13 6.00 -30.58
C THR A 69 -13.60 6.86 -29.41
N PRO A 70 -13.65 8.20 -29.56
CA PRO A 70 -14.14 9.07 -28.48
C PRO A 70 -15.64 8.88 -28.24
N ALA A 71 -16.06 9.01 -26.97
CA ALA A 71 -17.48 9.04 -26.59
C ALA A 71 -18.09 10.42 -26.83
N ALA A 72 -18.11 10.85 -28.09
CA ALA A 72 -18.58 12.18 -28.47
C ALA A 72 -20.11 12.26 -28.45
N ASN A 73 -20.64 13.46 -28.24
CA ASN A 73 -22.08 13.72 -28.26
C ASN A 73 -22.70 13.31 -29.62
N GLY A 74 -23.82 12.61 -29.58
CA GLY A 74 -24.51 12.13 -30.79
C GLY A 74 -23.83 10.89 -31.43
N THR A 75 -22.97 10.18 -30.73
CA THR A 75 -22.38 8.94 -31.24
C THR A 75 -23.39 7.79 -31.16
N TYR A 76 -23.64 7.10 -32.28
CA TYR A 76 -24.48 5.93 -32.37
C TYR A 76 -23.64 4.68 -32.57
N ILE A 77 -23.78 3.67 -31.69
CA ILE A 77 -23.08 2.38 -31.80
C ILE A 77 -24.04 1.21 -31.50
N SER A 78 -23.66 0.05 -32.03
CA SER A 78 -24.22 -1.24 -31.59
C SER A 78 -23.10 -2.15 -31.08
N ILE A 79 -23.28 -2.66 -29.87
CA ILE A 79 -22.48 -3.73 -29.27
C ILE A 79 -22.99 -5.08 -29.76
N GLU A 80 -24.30 -5.18 -29.94
CA GLU A 80 -25.02 -6.40 -30.29
C GLU A 80 -25.12 -6.69 -31.78
N ASP A 81 -24.58 -5.82 -32.65
CA ASP A 81 -24.54 -6.03 -34.09
C ASP A 81 -23.83 -7.34 -34.48
N GLU A 82 -24.43 -8.11 -35.40
CA GLU A 82 -23.95 -9.43 -35.75
C GLU A 82 -22.56 -9.43 -36.45
N GLU A 83 -22.23 -8.38 -37.21
CA GLU A 83 -20.91 -8.24 -37.81
C GLU A 83 -19.85 -7.96 -36.74
N ALA A 84 -20.16 -7.10 -35.76
CA ALA A 84 -19.28 -6.80 -34.63
C ALA A 84 -19.06 -8.05 -33.75
N LYS A 85 -20.11 -8.84 -33.47
CA LYS A 85 -19.99 -10.10 -32.73
C LYS A 85 -19.10 -11.11 -33.46
N LYS A 86 -19.34 -11.33 -34.75
CA LYS A 86 -18.52 -12.24 -35.57
C LYS A 86 -17.05 -11.78 -35.61
N PHE A 87 -16.82 -10.48 -35.72
CA PHE A 87 -15.47 -9.91 -35.68
C PHE A 87 -14.77 -10.23 -34.35
N ARG A 88 -15.42 -10.01 -33.22
CA ARG A 88 -14.88 -10.31 -31.90
C ARG A 88 -14.59 -11.81 -31.69
N GLN A 89 -15.47 -12.70 -32.18
CA GLN A 89 -15.24 -14.15 -32.18
C GLN A 89 -14.01 -14.52 -33.00
N ALA A 90 -13.86 -13.94 -34.19
CA ALA A 90 -12.72 -14.18 -35.08
C ALA A 90 -11.39 -13.74 -34.43
N ILE A 91 -11.38 -12.63 -33.66
CA ILE A 91 -10.19 -12.23 -32.94
C ILE A 91 -9.80 -13.28 -31.88
N VAL A 92 -10.75 -13.80 -31.12
CA VAL A 92 -10.46 -14.89 -30.16
C VAL A 92 -9.94 -16.13 -30.88
N GLU A 93 -10.54 -16.50 -32.04
CA GLU A 93 -10.05 -17.59 -32.88
C GLU A 93 -8.59 -17.40 -33.26
N PHE A 94 -8.19 -16.19 -33.71
CA PHE A 94 -6.80 -15.87 -34.03
C PHE A 94 -5.87 -15.96 -32.82
N LEU A 95 -6.30 -15.50 -31.65
CA LEU A 95 -5.50 -15.62 -30.43
C LEU A 95 -5.26 -17.10 -30.08
N MET A 96 -6.28 -17.97 -30.25
CA MET A 96 -6.19 -19.40 -29.98
C MET A 96 -5.28 -20.16 -30.96
N THR A 97 -4.85 -19.54 -32.06
CA THR A 97 -3.87 -20.16 -32.97
C THR A 97 -2.57 -20.53 -32.26
N ASN A 98 -2.09 -19.66 -31.37
CA ASN A 98 -0.85 -19.88 -30.62
C ASN A 98 -1.04 -20.07 -29.10
N HIS A 99 -2.09 -19.50 -28.51
CA HIS A 99 -2.34 -19.63 -27.08
C HIS A 99 -2.51 -21.12 -26.69
N PRO A 100 -1.76 -21.67 -25.72
CA PRO A 100 -1.89 -23.05 -25.30
C PRO A 100 -3.21 -23.29 -24.55
N HIS A 101 -3.73 -24.53 -24.65
CA HIS A 101 -4.92 -24.95 -23.91
C HIS A 101 -4.55 -25.61 -22.57
N ASP A 102 -3.68 -24.99 -21.80
CA ASP A 102 -3.16 -25.47 -20.53
C ASP A 102 -3.86 -24.84 -19.30
N CYS A 103 -5.06 -24.30 -19.48
CA CYS A 103 -5.85 -23.73 -18.37
C CYS A 103 -5.96 -24.66 -17.14
N PRO A 104 -6.04 -26.00 -17.25
CA PRO A 104 -6.04 -26.87 -16.09
C PRO A 104 -4.78 -26.79 -15.24
N VAL A 105 -3.64 -26.43 -15.79
CA VAL A 105 -2.33 -26.30 -15.11
C VAL A 105 -1.81 -24.86 -15.07
N CYS A 106 -2.56 -23.90 -15.64
CA CYS A 106 -2.21 -22.50 -15.62
C CYS A 106 -2.68 -21.86 -14.31
N GLU A 107 -1.79 -21.15 -13.63
CA GLU A 107 -2.08 -20.49 -12.34
C GLU A 107 -3.11 -19.37 -12.49
N GLU A 108 -3.28 -18.81 -13.69
CA GLU A 108 -4.31 -17.82 -13.98
C GLU A 108 -5.68 -18.46 -14.31
N GLY A 109 -5.74 -19.77 -14.46
CA GLY A 109 -6.98 -20.48 -14.77
C GLY A 109 -8.07 -20.26 -13.72
N GLY A 110 -9.22 -19.72 -14.12
CA GLY A 110 -10.34 -19.41 -13.24
C GLY A 110 -10.48 -17.94 -12.86
N HIS A 111 -9.44 -17.13 -13.08
CA HIS A 111 -9.49 -15.68 -12.95
C HIS A 111 -8.78 -14.95 -14.10
N CYS A 112 -8.67 -15.63 -15.22
CA CYS A 112 -8.01 -15.17 -16.44
C CYS A 112 -8.92 -14.26 -17.25
N HIS A 113 -8.41 -13.07 -17.61
CA HIS A 113 -9.16 -12.12 -18.43
C HIS A 113 -9.46 -12.67 -19.82
N LEU A 114 -8.53 -13.45 -20.42
CA LEU A 114 -8.77 -14.13 -21.69
C LEU A 114 -9.94 -15.13 -21.58
N GLN A 115 -10.04 -15.88 -20.48
CA GLN A 115 -11.18 -16.79 -20.27
C GLN A 115 -12.49 -16.02 -20.18
N ASP A 116 -12.54 -14.92 -19.41
CA ASP A 116 -13.74 -14.08 -19.31
C ASP A 116 -14.17 -13.54 -20.68
N MET A 117 -13.23 -13.01 -21.47
CA MET A 117 -13.53 -12.46 -22.80
C MET A 117 -13.90 -13.55 -23.81
N THR A 118 -13.34 -14.73 -23.69
CA THR A 118 -13.72 -15.89 -24.53
C THR A 118 -15.17 -16.28 -24.28
N VAL A 119 -15.59 -16.35 -23.02
CA VAL A 119 -17.00 -16.62 -22.65
C VAL A 119 -17.91 -15.50 -23.15
N MET A 120 -17.50 -14.24 -22.99
CA MET A 120 -18.27 -13.08 -23.42
C MET A 120 -18.52 -13.07 -24.94
N THR A 121 -17.56 -13.50 -25.74
CA THR A 121 -17.68 -13.56 -27.19
C THR A 121 -18.43 -14.79 -27.70
N GLY A 122 -18.71 -15.76 -26.83
CA GLY A 122 -19.35 -17.02 -27.23
C GLY A 122 -18.46 -17.96 -28.07
N HIS A 123 -17.13 -17.73 -28.06
CA HIS A 123 -16.19 -18.63 -28.76
C HIS A 123 -16.01 -19.92 -27.95
N HIS A 124 -16.36 -21.05 -28.51
CA HIS A 124 -16.37 -22.35 -27.82
C HIS A 124 -15.61 -23.47 -28.54
N SER A 125 -15.18 -23.25 -29.79
CA SER A 125 -14.46 -24.24 -30.60
C SER A 125 -13.51 -23.56 -31.58
N ARG A 126 -12.41 -24.20 -31.88
CA ARG A 126 -11.48 -23.78 -32.91
C ARG A 126 -11.66 -24.57 -34.21
N ASN A 127 -11.49 -23.91 -35.35
CA ASN A 127 -11.68 -24.49 -36.68
C ASN A 127 -10.39 -24.97 -37.34
N TYR A 128 -9.25 -24.91 -36.62
CA TYR A 128 -7.94 -25.26 -37.18
C TYR A 128 -7.16 -26.18 -36.22
N ARG A 129 -6.17 -26.90 -36.80
CA ARG A 129 -5.19 -27.71 -36.04
C ARG A 129 -3.83 -27.55 -36.69
N PHE A 130 -2.85 -27.02 -36.00
CA PHE A 130 -1.45 -26.94 -36.40
C PHE A 130 -0.58 -26.71 -35.17
N ASP A 131 0.74 -26.78 -35.35
CA ASP A 131 1.72 -26.60 -34.29
C ASP A 131 1.72 -25.16 -33.79
N LYS A 132 1.79 -24.99 -32.47
CA LYS A 132 1.85 -23.70 -31.82
C LYS A 132 3.30 -23.26 -31.66
N ARG A 133 3.52 -21.94 -31.64
CA ARG A 133 4.82 -21.38 -31.25
C ARG A 133 5.23 -21.85 -29.86
N THR A 134 6.52 -22.00 -29.68
CA THR A 134 7.12 -22.31 -28.37
C THR A 134 8.21 -21.31 -28.05
N HIS A 135 8.17 -20.78 -26.85
CA HIS A 135 9.18 -19.88 -26.30
C HIS A 135 9.79 -20.51 -25.04
N GLN A 136 11.03 -20.10 -24.71
CA GLN A 136 11.63 -20.42 -23.42
C GLN A 136 11.12 -19.44 -22.38
N ASN A 137 11.01 -19.91 -21.15
CA ASN A 137 10.65 -19.09 -20.01
C ASN A 137 11.92 -18.56 -19.34
N GLN A 138 11.79 -17.51 -18.55
CA GLN A 138 12.87 -16.92 -17.77
C GLN A 138 12.62 -17.07 -16.28
N ASP A 139 13.67 -17.10 -15.47
CA ASP A 139 13.59 -16.84 -14.05
C ASP A 139 13.58 -15.32 -13.83
N LEU A 140 12.48 -14.81 -13.28
CA LEU A 140 12.27 -13.40 -12.99
C LEU A 140 12.34 -13.06 -11.50
N GLY A 141 12.93 -13.95 -10.70
CA GLY A 141 13.12 -13.79 -9.27
C GLY A 141 12.02 -14.45 -8.41
N PRO A 142 11.92 -14.09 -7.13
CA PRO A 142 11.07 -14.81 -6.18
C PRO A 142 9.57 -14.52 -6.30
N PHE A 143 9.19 -13.45 -6.98
CA PHE A 143 7.80 -12.98 -7.01
C PHE A 143 7.01 -13.43 -8.23
N ILE A 144 7.64 -13.46 -9.39
CA ILE A 144 6.96 -13.60 -10.68
C ILE A 144 7.39 -14.88 -11.37
N ALA A 145 6.43 -15.75 -11.67
CA ALA A 145 6.61 -16.85 -12.61
C ALA A 145 6.35 -16.37 -14.05
N HIS A 146 7.05 -16.95 -14.99
CA HIS A 146 7.01 -16.57 -16.40
C HIS A 146 6.70 -17.76 -17.31
N GLU A 147 5.63 -17.64 -18.10
CA GLU A 147 5.22 -18.63 -19.12
C GLU A 147 4.89 -17.92 -20.43
N MET A 148 5.92 -17.68 -21.23
CA MET A 148 5.82 -16.84 -22.43
C MET A 148 4.86 -17.41 -23.50
N ASN A 149 4.65 -18.70 -23.54
CA ASN A 149 3.74 -19.35 -24.51
C ASN A 149 2.28 -18.87 -24.39
N ARG A 150 1.89 -18.36 -23.21
CA ARG A 150 0.53 -17.85 -22.94
C ARG A 150 0.31 -16.41 -23.42
N CYS A 151 1.31 -15.81 -24.08
CA CYS A 151 1.24 -14.41 -24.49
C CYS A 151 0.31 -14.20 -25.68
N ILE A 152 -0.53 -13.16 -25.61
CA ILE A 152 -1.42 -12.70 -26.68
C ILE A 152 -0.94 -11.38 -27.29
N SER A 153 0.28 -10.97 -27.02
CA SER A 153 0.93 -9.76 -27.58
C SER A 153 0.10 -8.47 -27.40
N CYS A 154 -0.47 -8.28 -26.22
CA CYS A 154 -1.28 -7.09 -25.91
C CYS A 154 -0.47 -5.88 -25.47
N TYR A 155 0.83 -6.01 -25.22
CA TYR A 155 1.77 -4.97 -24.78
C TYR A 155 1.47 -4.29 -23.43
N ARG A 156 0.50 -4.77 -22.67
CA ARG A 156 0.16 -4.14 -21.37
C ARG A 156 1.30 -4.21 -20.35
N CYS A 157 2.01 -5.34 -20.29
CA CYS A 157 3.12 -5.56 -19.36
C CYS A 157 4.23 -4.51 -19.50
N VAL A 158 4.75 -4.27 -20.71
CA VAL A 158 5.82 -3.30 -20.91
C VAL A 158 5.34 -1.85 -20.77
N ARG A 159 4.13 -1.54 -21.20
CA ARG A 159 3.53 -0.22 -21.00
C ARG A 159 3.33 0.08 -19.52
N TYR A 160 2.94 -0.91 -18.75
CA TYR A 160 2.89 -0.78 -17.29
C TYR A 160 4.29 -0.63 -16.71
N TYR A 161 5.14 -1.63 -16.93
CA TYR A 161 6.42 -1.75 -16.23
C TYR A 161 7.38 -0.61 -16.54
N LYS A 162 7.53 -0.27 -17.84
CA LYS A 162 8.42 0.80 -18.28
C LYS A 162 7.78 2.17 -18.20
N ASP A 163 6.62 2.33 -18.85
CA ASP A 163 6.07 3.67 -19.06
C ASP A 163 5.36 4.18 -17.79
N TYR A 164 4.69 3.32 -17.04
CA TYR A 164 3.95 3.72 -15.84
C TYR A 164 4.80 3.61 -14.57
N ALA A 165 5.42 2.45 -14.33
CA ALA A 165 6.15 2.17 -13.10
C ALA A 165 7.63 2.58 -13.14
N GLY A 166 8.20 2.90 -14.32
CA GLY A 166 9.58 3.37 -14.48
C GLY A 166 10.64 2.26 -14.38
N GLY A 167 10.25 0.99 -14.50
CA GLY A 167 11.20 -0.13 -14.57
C GLY A 167 11.95 -0.14 -15.90
N THR A 168 13.20 -0.57 -15.89
CA THR A 168 14.07 -0.53 -17.08
C THR A 168 14.47 -1.89 -17.60
N ASP A 169 14.24 -2.93 -16.81
CA ASP A 169 14.79 -4.28 -17.02
C ASP A 169 13.80 -5.30 -17.62
N LEU A 170 12.59 -4.89 -17.99
CA LEU A 170 11.62 -5.65 -18.77
C LEU A 170 11.45 -5.01 -20.15
N GLY A 171 11.50 -5.79 -21.22
CA GLY A 171 11.43 -5.26 -22.59
C GLY A 171 10.61 -6.12 -23.54
N VAL A 172 10.58 -5.68 -24.80
CA VAL A 172 10.04 -6.44 -25.94
C VAL A 172 11.19 -6.75 -26.87
N PHE A 173 11.36 -8.02 -27.20
CA PHE A 173 12.40 -8.51 -28.08
C PHE A 173 11.77 -9.22 -29.29
N GLY A 174 12.53 -9.27 -30.41
CA GLY A 174 12.02 -9.88 -31.65
C GLY A 174 11.05 -8.99 -32.41
N THR A 175 10.48 -9.55 -33.48
CA THR A 175 9.61 -8.81 -34.41
C THR A 175 8.45 -9.69 -34.89
N ALA A 176 7.43 -9.04 -35.42
CA ALA A 176 6.26 -9.68 -36.05
C ALA A 176 5.61 -10.74 -35.16
N SER A 177 5.53 -11.98 -35.62
CA SER A 177 4.92 -13.09 -34.87
C SER A 177 5.81 -13.67 -33.76
N ASN A 178 7.07 -13.22 -33.64
CA ASN A 178 8.07 -13.76 -32.72
C ASN A 178 8.43 -12.77 -31.60
N VAL A 179 7.54 -11.87 -31.23
CA VAL A 179 7.76 -10.97 -30.09
C VAL A 179 7.82 -11.74 -28.78
N TYR A 180 8.80 -11.35 -27.96
CA TYR A 180 9.08 -11.90 -26.64
C TYR A 180 9.04 -10.80 -25.61
N PHE A 181 8.35 -11.03 -24.50
CA PHE A 181 8.24 -10.09 -23.38
C PHE A 181 8.98 -10.66 -22.18
N GLY A 182 10.05 -10.02 -21.77
CA GLY A 182 10.91 -10.52 -20.69
C GLY A 182 12.09 -9.58 -20.43
N ARG A 183 13.11 -10.07 -19.75
CA ARG A 183 14.42 -9.43 -19.59
C ARG A 183 15.34 -9.79 -20.75
N ALA A 184 16.44 -9.05 -20.91
CA ALA A 184 17.50 -9.43 -21.85
C ALA A 184 18.18 -10.75 -21.45
N GLU A 185 18.31 -10.98 -20.13
CA GLU A 185 18.86 -12.18 -19.51
C GLU A 185 18.00 -12.56 -18.29
N ASP A 186 18.14 -13.79 -17.80
CA ASP A 186 17.51 -14.21 -16.57
C ASP A 186 17.91 -13.31 -15.40
N GLY A 187 17.03 -13.12 -14.45
CA GLY A 187 17.29 -12.32 -13.27
C GLY A 187 16.06 -11.67 -12.70
N THR A 188 16.15 -11.29 -11.44
CA THR A 188 15.06 -10.69 -10.68
C THR A 188 14.64 -9.35 -11.30
N LEU A 189 13.33 -9.15 -11.47
CA LEU A 189 12.76 -7.84 -11.81
C LEU A 189 13.02 -6.84 -10.68
N GLU A 190 13.60 -5.70 -11.02
CA GLU A 190 14.12 -4.77 -10.00
C GLU A 190 13.11 -3.78 -9.45
N SER A 191 12.04 -3.49 -10.21
CA SER A 191 11.01 -2.56 -9.77
C SER A 191 10.30 -3.07 -8.52
N GLU A 192 10.07 -2.19 -7.56
CA GLU A 192 9.27 -2.43 -6.37
C GLU A 192 7.77 -2.60 -6.64
N PHE A 193 7.39 -2.54 -7.92
CA PHE A 193 6.03 -2.71 -8.42
C PHE A 193 5.92 -3.86 -9.44
N SER A 194 6.90 -4.75 -9.50
CA SER A 194 6.92 -5.85 -10.48
C SER A 194 5.70 -6.77 -10.36
N GLY A 195 5.19 -6.97 -9.15
CA GLY A 195 4.05 -7.83 -8.86
C GLY A 195 2.76 -7.47 -9.58
N ASN A 196 2.59 -6.21 -10.00
CA ASN A 196 1.40 -5.83 -10.76
C ASN A 196 1.37 -6.42 -12.17
N LEU A 197 2.47 -6.99 -12.66
CA LEU A 197 2.47 -7.75 -13.91
C LEU A 197 1.49 -8.92 -13.85
N THR A 198 1.25 -9.52 -12.68
CA THR A 198 0.29 -10.61 -12.49
C THR A 198 -1.16 -10.20 -12.70
N GLU A 199 -1.50 -8.93 -12.50
CA GLU A 199 -2.86 -8.41 -12.70
C GLU A 199 -3.00 -7.61 -14.00
N VAL A 200 -1.93 -6.95 -14.44
CA VAL A 200 -1.92 -6.21 -15.70
C VAL A 200 -1.92 -7.14 -16.90
N CYS A 201 -1.26 -8.31 -16.81
CA CYS A 201 -1.27 -9.30 -17.86
C CYS A 201 -2.68 -9.92 -17.96
N PRO A 202 -3.31 -9.96 -19.16
CA PRO A 202 -4.64 -10.55 -19.32
C PRO A 202 -4.64 -12.07 -19.41
N THR A 203 -3.46 -12.70 -19.27
CA THR A 203 -3.26 -14.16 -19.37
C THR A 203 -2.19 -14.61 -18.40
N GLY A 204 -1.98 -15.90 -18.26
CA GLY A 204 -1.01 -16.50 -17.35
C GLY A 204 0.45 -16.44 -17.81
N VAL A 205 0.91 -15.36 -18.46
CA VAL A 205 2.33 -15.15 -18.78
C VAL A 205 3.12 -14.80 -17.55
N PHE A 206 2.64 -13.82 -16.79
CA PHE A 206 3.21 -13.39 -15.53
C PHE A 206 2.24 -13.79 -14.42
N THR A 207 2.63 -14.74 -13.58
CA THR A 207 1.79 -15.22 -12.48
C THR A 207 2.49 -15.06 -11.13
N ASP A 208 1.72 -15.09 -10.05
CA ASP A 208 2.22 -14.98 -8.69
C ASP A 208 2.94 -16.28 -8.29
N LYS A 209 4.28 -16.24 -8.21
CA LYS A 209 5.11 -17.40 -7.86
C LYS A 209 4.84 -17.88 -6.44
N THR A 210 4.52 -16.97 -5.53
CA THR A 210 4.21 -17.32 -4.13
C THR A 210 2.88 -18.07 -4.00
N HIS A 211 1.91 -17.80 -4.90
CA HIS A 211 0.67 -18.55 -4.99
C HIS A 211 0.86 -19.89 -5.70
N SER A 212 1.71 -19.96 -6.73
CA SER A 212 1.91 -21.18 -7.50
C SER A 212 2.45 -22.35 -6.67
N GLU A 213 3.23 -22.08 -5.62
CA GLU A 213 3.72 -23.10 -4.69
C GLU A 213 2.60 -23.82 -3.92
N ARG A 214 1.46 -23.14 -3.72
CA ARG A 214 0.30 -23.62 -2.97
C ARG A 214 -0.98 -23.39 -3.76
N TYR A 215 -0.90 -23.63 -5.04
CA TYR A 215 -1.93 -23.27 -5.98
C TYR A 215 -3.29 -23.89 -5.64
N ASN A 216 -4.30 -23.04 -5.74
CA ASN A 216 -5.70 -23.43 -5.77
C ASN A 216 -6.48 -22.44 -6.67
N ARG A 217 -7.67 -22.84 -7.10
CA ARG A 217 -8.49 -21.98 -7.96
C ARG A 217 -9.09 -20.83 -7.15
N LYS A 218 -9.32 -19.70 -7.82
CA LYS A 218 -9.87 -18.50 -7.18
C LYS A 218 -11.22 -18.77 -6.50
N TRP A 219 -12.08 -19.56 -7.11
CA TRP A 219 -13.38 -19.92 -6.54
C TRP A 219 -13.32 -20.85 -5.34
N ASP A 220 -12.17 -21.43 -5.04
CA ASP A 220 -11.95 -22.23 -3.83
C ASP A 220 -11.42 -21.38 -2.67
N MET A 221 -11.05 -20.13 -2.92
CA MET A 221 -10.64 -19.18 -1.90
C MET A 221 -11.82 -18.35 -1.39
N GLN A 222 -11.73 -17.93 -0.14
CA GLN A 222 -12.55 -16.84 0.34
C GLN A 222 -11.72 -15.57 0.47
N PHE A 223 -12.37 -14.44 0.23
CA PHE A 223 -11.77 -13.12 0.27
C PHE A 223 -12.54 -12.20 1.21
N ALA A 224 -11.88 -11.17 1.72
CA ALA A 224 -12.53 -10.05 2.38
C ALA A 224 -11.81 -8.75 2.03
N PRO A 225 -12.50 -7.60 2.07
CA PRO A 225 -11.85 -6.31 1.97
C PRO A 225 -10.86 -6.13 3.11
N SER A 226 -9.64 -5.69 2.82
CA SER A 226 -8.62 -5.47 3.84
C SER A 226 -7.72 -4.29 3.50
N VAL A 227 -6.86 -3.93 4.45
CA VAL A 227 -5.88 -2.84 4.34
C VAL A 227 -4.48 -3.43 4.48
N CYS A 228 -3.57 -3.01 3.60
CA CYS A 228 -2.18 -3.43 3.63
C CYS A 228 -1.47 -2.89 4.87
N THR A 229 -0.72 -3.73 5.57
CA THR A 229 0.04 -3.37 6.79
C THR A 229 1.49 -2.96 6.51
N GLY A 230 1.95 -3.02 5.26
CA GLY A 230 3.36 -2.84 4.91
C GLY A 230 3.91 -1.40 5.05
N CYS A 231 3.06 -0.38 5.17
CA CYS A 231 3.41 1.03 5.44
C CYS A 231 2.14 1.85 5.74
N ALA A 232 2.30 3.13 6.05
CA ALA A 232 1.21 4.01 6.44
C ALA A 232 0.33 4.54 5.29
N VAL A 233 0.53 4.14 4.05
CA VAL A 233 -0.31 4.59 2.91
C VAL A 233 -1.75 4.08 3.02
N GLY A 234 -1.95 2.87 3.55
CA GLY A 234 -3.29 2.30 3.72
C GLY A 234 -3.88 1.72 2.44
N CYS A 235 -3.07 1.14 1.56
CA CYS A 235 -3.53 0.51 0.31
C CYS A 235 -4.60 -0.55 0.58
N ASN A 236 -5.64 -0.55 -0.25
CA ASN A 236 -6.71 -1.54 -0.17
C ASN A 236 -6.29 -2.84 -0.88
N ILE A 237 -6.55 -3.96 -0.24
CA ILE A 237 -6.18 -5.28 -0.70
C ILE A 237 -7.34 -6.28 -0.56
N SER A 238 -7.31 -7.32 -1.37
CA SER A 238 -8.18 -8.50 -1.27
C SER A 238 -7.31 -9.73 -0.98
N PRO A 239 -7.10 -10.10 0.29
CA PRO A 239 -6.42 -11.34 0.66
C PRO A 239 -7.33 -12.54 0.40
N GLY A 240 -6.79 -13.54 -0.29
CA GLY A 240 -7.45 -14.81 -0.55
C GLY A 240 -6.91 -15.92 0.34
N GLU A 241 -7.80 -16.62 1.03
CA GLU A 241 -7.50 -17.68 1.98
C GLU A 241 -7.99 -19.03 1.49
N ARG A 242 -7.25 -20.09 1.81
CA ARG A 242 -7.67 -21.48 1.69
C ARG A 242 -7.00 -22.35 2.76
N TYR A 243 -7.78 -23.16 3.48
CA TYR A 243 -7.33 -24.08 4.53
C TYR A 243 -6.57 -23.42 5.68
N GLY A 244 -6.96 -22.21 6.08
CA GLY A 244 -6.33 -21.46 7.16
C GLY A 244 -5.00 -20.80 6.78
N GLU A 245 -4.72 -20.63 5.49
CA GLU A 245 -3.54 -19.96 4.97
C GLU A 245 -3.90 -18.91 3.94
N ILE A 246 -3.27 -17.74 4.03
CA ILE A 246 -3.33 -16.75 2.96
C ILE A 246 -2.55 -17.27 1.77
N ARG A 247 -3.19 -17.33 0.62
CA ARG A 247 -2.64 -17.89 -0.63
C ARG A 247 -2.11 -16.83 -1.58
N ARG A 248 -2.76 -15.67 -1.61
CA ARG A 248 -2.36 -14.52 -2.43
C ARG A 248 -3.00 -13.24 -1.92
N ILE A 249 -2.46 -12.12 -2.36
CA ILE A 249 -3.07 -10.80 -2.20
C ILE A 249 -3.31 -10.20 -3.59
N GLU A 250 -4.57 -9.82 -3.86
CA GLU A 250 -4.95 -9.05 -5.04
C GLU A 250 -5.11 -7.57 -4.69
N ASN A 251 -4.88 -6.71 -5.67
CA ASN A 251 -5.22 -5.30 -5.53
C ASN A 251 -6.74 -5.16 -5.42
N ARG A 252 -7.18 -4.40 -4.42
CA ARG A 252 -8.57 -3.94 -4.33
C ARG A 252 -8.61 -2.47 -4.70
N TYR A 253 -9.36 -2.16 -5.75
CA TYR A 253 -9.39 -0.80 -6.27
C TYR A 253 -9.90 0.20 -5.24
N ASN A 254 -9.15 1.28 -5.03
CA ASN A 254 -9.57 2.47 -4.30
C ASN A 254 -8.98 3.70 -5.01
N GLY A 255 -9.84 4.49 -5.66
CA GLY A 255 -9.43 5.60 -6.51
C GLY A 255 -8.61 6.66 -5.77
N GLU A 256 -8.91 6.90 -4.50
CA GLU A 256 -8.21 7.91 -3.69
C GLU A 256 -6.88 7.42 -3.10
N VAL A 257 -6.68 6.11 -2.96
CA VAL A 257 -5.53 5.54 -2.23
C VAL A 257 -4.57 4.81 -3.18
N ASN A 258 -4.89 3.60 -3.63
CA ASN A 258 -3.95 2.78 -4.41
C ASN A 258 -4.31 2.64 -5.90
N GLY A 259 -5.53 3.03 -6.30
CA GLY A 259 -5.99 2.80 -7.66
C GLY A 259 -5.89 1.33 -8.04
N TYR A 260 -5.22 1.04 -9.14
CA TYR A 260 -5.08 -0.31 -9.69
C TYR A 260 -3.81 -1.05 -9.23
N PHE A 261 -2.94 -0.46 -8.39
CA PHE A 261 -1.59 -0.98 -8.20
C PHE A 261 -1.17 -1.07 -6.74
N LEU A 262 -0.47 -2.16 -6.41
CA LEU A 262 0.18 -2.41 -5.12
C LEU A 262 1.70 -2.44 -5.31
N CYS A 263 2.46 -2.12 -4.26
CA CYS A 263 3.88 -2.42 -4.24
C CYS A 263 4.12 -3.91 -3.91
N ASP A 264 5.30 -4.41 -4.25
CA ASP A 264 5.65 -5.82 -4.08
C ASP A 264 5.69 -6.24 -2.61
N ARG A 265 6.11 -5.35 -1.71
CA ARG A 265 6.02 -5.58 -0.26
C ARG A 265 4.58 -5.84 0.19
N GLY A 266 3.63 -5.03 -0.26
CA GLY A 266 2.21 -5.19 0.07
C GLY A 266 1.58 -6.43 -0.56
N ARG A 267 2.03 -6.83 -1.74
CA ARG A 267 1.50 -7.99 -2.46
C ARG A 267 2.05 -9.32 -1.94
N PHE A 268 3.34 -9.40 -1.66
CA PHE A 268 4.04 -10.66 -1.36
C PHE A 268 4.48 -10.80 0.10
N GLY A 269 4.32 -9.73 0.90
CA GLY A 269 4.77 -9.71 2.29
C GLY A 269 3.90 -10.47 3.29
N TYR A 270 2.82 -11.12 2.87
CA TYR A 270 1.84 -11.78 3.76
C TYR A 270 2.33 -13.08 4.40
N GLY A 271 3.49 -13.61 3.99
CA GLY A 271 3.99 -14.91 4.45
C GLY A 271 4.12 -15.05 5.97
N TYR A 272 4.27 -13.94 6.70
CA TYR A 272 4.31 -13.94 8.17
C TYR A 272 3.06 -14.54 8.81
N THR A 273 1.91 -14.50 8.13
CA THR A 273 0.65 -15.06 8.64
C THR A 273 0.58 -16.58 8.57
N ASN A 274 1.38 -17.16 7.68
CA ASN A 274 1.42 -18.60 7.45
C ASN A 274 2.55 -19.33 8.19
N LEU A 275 3.36 -18.61 8.97
CA LEU A 275 4.49 -19.17 9.71
C LEU A 275 4.01 -20.20 10.75
N LYS A 276 4.75 -21.30 10.86
CA LYS A 276 4.42 -22.38 11.79
C LYS A 276 4.74 -22.04 13.25
N ASP A 277 5.68 -21.14 13.48
CA ASP A 277 6.13 -20.71 14.81
C ASP A 277 5.24 -19.63 15.43
N ARG A 278 4.19 -19.18 14.76
CA ARG A 278 3.24 -18.22 15.32
C ARG A 278 2.60 -18.76 16.60
N PRO A 279 2.43 -17.92 17.64
CA PRO A 279 1.62 -18.29 18.80
C PRO A 279 0.15 -18.48 18.37
N ARG A 280 -0.34 -19.71 18.45
CA ARG A 280 -1.73 -20.09 18.11
C ARG A 280 -2.53 -20.57 19.32
N ARG A 281 -1.86 -20.73 20.47
CA ARG A 281 -2.43 -21.04 21.79
C ARG A 281 -1.91 -20.03 22.81
N ALA A 282 -2.54 -19.94 23.94
CA ALA A 282 -1.99 -19.20 25.06
C ALA A 282 -0.82 -19.98 25.70
N TYR A 283 0.16 -19.28 26.22
CA TYR A 283 1.32 -19.87 26.88
C TYR A 283 1.60 -19.20 28.21
N LEU A 284 1.83 -20.00 29.24
CA LEU A 284 2.26 -19.56 30.56
C LEU A 284 3.73 -19.93 30.76
N LYS A 285 4.51 -19.03 31.31
CA LYS A 285 5.92 -19.29 31.63
C LYS A 285 6.02 -20.10 32.91
N HIS A 286 6.60 -21.29 32.83
CA HIS A 286 6.92 -22.16 33.94
C HIS A 286 8.37 -22.63 33.83
N ASP A 287 9.18 -22.46 34.87
CA ASP A 287 10.60 -22.80 34.92
C ASP A 287 11.39 -22.28 33.69
N GLY A 288 11.11 -21.02 33.32
CA GLY A 288 11.79 -20.35 32.22
C GLY A 288 11.31 -20.72 30.80
N ARG A 289 10.33 -21.64 30.67
CA ARG A 289 9.79 -22.10 29.39
C ARG A 289 8.33 -21.70 29.23
N LEU A 290 7.93 -21.37 28.01
CA LEU A 290 6.52 -21.13 27.65
C LEU A 290 5.83 -22.47 27.40
N ILE A 291 4.81 -22.78 28.20
CA ILE A 291 4.01 -24.01 28.14
C ILE A 291 2.61 -23.63 27.67
N ALA A 292 2.10 -24.31 26.64
CA ALA A 292 0.77 -24.08 26.12
C ALA A 292 -0.32 -24.41 27.16
N ILE A 293 -1.29 -23.52 27.31
CA ILE A 293 -2.42 -23.65 28.22
C ILE A 293 -3.74 -23.35 27.49
N GLU A 294 -4.84 -23.77 28.08
CA GLU A 294 -6.18 -23.52 27.56
C GLU A 294 -6.64 -22.06 27.77
N LYS A 295 -7.55 -21.57 26.92
CA LYS A 295 -8.09 -20.19 27.00
C LYS A 295 -8.60 -19.83 28.40
N GLY A 296 -9.39 -20.73 29.03
CA GLY A 296 -9.95 -20.48 30.35
C GLY A 296 -8.87 -20.33 31.42
N GLU A 297 -7.84 -21.15 31.38
CA GLU A 297 -6.68 -21.04 32.26
C GLU A 297 -5.90 -19.73 31.99
N ALA A 298 -5.69 -19.36 30.73
CA ALA A 298 -5.02 -18.12 30.36
C ALA A 298 -5.73 -16.89 30.95
N LEU A 299 -7.06 -16.85 30.83
CA LEU A 299 -7.87 -15.76 31.41
C LEU A 299 -7.81 -15.75 32.95
N ALA A 300 -7.83 -16.93 33.59
CA ALA A 300 -7.72 -17.03 35.06
C ALA A 300 -6.34 -16.53 35.55
N GLN A 301 -5.24 -16.96 34.89
CA GLN A 301 -3.88 -16.53 35.18
C GLN A 301 -3.68 -15.03 34.89
N GLY A 302 -4.10 -14.54 33.72
CA GLY A 302 -4.02 -13.13 33.37
C GLY A 302 -4.83 -12.25 34.32
N GLY A 303 -6.07 -12.62 34.64
CA GLY A 303 -6.90 -11.94 35.63
C GLY A 303 -6.27 -11.93 37.02
N SER A 304 -5.56 -13.02 37.41
CA SER A 304 -4.81 -13.06 38.65
C SER A 304 -3.62 -12.12 38.66
N MET A 305 -2.86 -12.05 37.55
CA MET A 305 -1.73 -11.12 37.40
C MET A 305 -2.23 -9.67 37.51
N ILE A 306 -3.31 -9.32 36.83
CA ILE A 306 -3.91 -7.98 36.84
C ILE A 306 -4.39 -7.60 38.25
N ARG A 307 -5.10 -8.50 38.96
CA ARG A 307 -5.58 -8.23 40.33
C ARG A 307 -4.47 -8.06 41.37
N ARG A 308 -3.31 -8.70 41.12
CA ARG A 308 -2.13 -8.60 42.00
C ARG A 308 -1.24 -7.41 41.66
N ALA A 309 -1.39 -6.82 40.49
CA ALA A 309 -0.63 -5.66 40.09
C ALA A 309 -0.85 -4.49 41.02
N LYS A 310 0.23 -3.86 41.46
CA LYS A 310 0.13 -2.58 42.18
C LYS A 310 -0.18 -1.46 41.21
N LYS A 311 0.52 -1.47 40.09
CA LYS A 311 0.31 -0.57 38.96
C LYS A 311 0.72 -1.29 37.67
N MET A 312 -0.16 -1.24 36.68
CA MET A 312 0.08 -1.75 35.33
C MET A 312 0.50 -0.62 34.40
N ILE A 313 1.38 -0.95 33.45
CA ILE A 313 1.67 -0.12 32.28
C ILE A 313 1.30 -0.90 31.02
N GLY A 314 0.79 -0.18 30.02
CA GLY A 314 0.45 -0.73 28.71
C GLY A 314 1.34 -0.15 27.65
N ILE A 315 1.98 -0.99 26.85
CA ILE A 315 2.79 -0.60 25.71
C ILE A 315 2.03 -1.01 24.44
N GLY A 316 1.54 -0.03 23.70
CA GLY A 316 0.78 -0.19 22.47
C GLY A 316 1.65 -0.53 21.25
N SER A 317 1.04 -0.47 20.08
CA SER A 317 1.70 -0.82 18.83
C SER A 317 1.21 0.00 17.65
N PRO A 318 2.10 0.58 16.83
CA PRO A 318 1.72 1.24 15.59
C PRO A 318 1.27 0.28 14.48
N ARG A 319 1.40 -1.04 14.67
CA ARG A 319 0.89 -2.07 13.75
C ARG A 319 -0.44 -2.69 14.20
N ALA A 320 -0.86 -2.49 15.45
CA ALA A 320 -2.14 -2.97 15.95
C ALA A 320 -3.29 -2.02 15.58
N SER A 321 -4.52 -2.54 15.53
CA SER A 321 -5.72 -1.76 15.25
C SER A 321 -5.96 -0.66 16.30
N LEU A 322 -6.77 0.34 15.92
CA LEU A 322 -7.25 1.35 16.86
C LEU A 322 -7.95 0.72 18.06
N GLU A 323 -8.81 -0.24 17.79
CA GLU A 323 -9.62 -0.93 18.79
C GLU A 323 -8.76 -1.68 19.81
N SER A 324 -7.71 -2.37 19.34
CA SER A 324 -6.78 -3.10 20.21
C SER A 324 -5.94 -2.16 21.07
N ASN A 325 -5.42 -1.07 20.49
CA ASN A 325 -4.71 -0.03 21.25
C ASN A 325 -5.63 0.66 22.27
N PHE A 326 -6.88 0.97 21.88
CA PHE A 326 -7.85 1.56 22.77
C PHE A 326 -8.22 0.62 23.94
N ALA A 327 -8.43 -0.66 23.66
CA ALA A 327 -8.72 -1.65 24.71
C ALA A 327 -7.58 -1.77 25.73
N LEU A 328 -6.32 -1.70 25.27
CA LEU A 328 -5.16 -1.67 26.16
C LEU A 328 -5.14 -0.38 27.00
N ARG A 329 -5.38 0.77 26.36
CA ARG A 329 -5.46 2.08 27.05
C ARG A 329 -6.53 2.08 28.17
N GLU A 330 -7.70 1.48 27.88
CA GLU A 330 -8.78 1.35 28.87
C GLU A 330 -8.46 0.37 30.00
N LEU A 331 -7.68 -0.68 29.73
CA LEU A 331 -7.26 -1.66 30.72
C LEU A 331 -6.30 -1.05 31.75
N VAL A 332 -5.31 -0.26 31.29
CA VAL A 332 -4.23 0.26 32.16
C VAL A 332 -4.48 1.68 32.66
N GLY A 333 -5.44 2.41 32.08
CA GLY A 333 -5.66 3.83 32.26
C GLY A 333 -4.81 4.68 31.30
N ALA A 334 -5.37 5.82 30.90
CA ALA A 334 -4.76 6.69 29.89
C ALA A 334 -3.34 7.16 30.26
N GLU A 335 -3.12 7.43 31.54
CA GLU A 335 -1.84 7.92 32.10
C GLU A 335 -0.76 6.83 32.17
N ASN A 336 -1.14 5.55 32.00
CA ASN A 336 -0.23 4.42 32.04
C ASN A 336 -0.10 3.74 30.64
N PHE A 337 -0.62 4.39 29.60
CA PHE A 337 -0.58 3.91 28.23
C PHE A 337 0.53 4.59 27.45
N TYR A 338 1.40 3.80 26.82
CA TYR A 338 2.56 4.25 26.05
C TYR A 338 2.49 3.73 24.62
N SER A 339 2.98 4.53 23.66
CA SER A 339 2.80 4.25 22.23
C SER A 339 3.50 2.98 21.74
N GLY A 340 4.59 2.57 22.39
CA GLY A 340 5.41 1.46 21.93
C GLY A 340 6.23 1.74 20.66
N MET A 341 6.20 2.95 20.13
CA MET A 341 7.15 3.44 19.14
C MET A 341 8.50 3.77 19.82
N SER A 342 9.60 3.69 19.09
CA SER A 342 10.87 4.26 19.60
C SER A 342 10.70 5.75 19.89
N VAL A 343 11.46 6.29 20.85
CA VAL A 343 11.30 7.70 21.24
C VAL A 343 11.45 8.66 20.05
N PRO A 344 12.51 8.54 19.22
CA PRO A 344 12.65 9.42 18.06
C PRO A 344 11.48 9.28 17.06
N GLU A 345 10.98 8.07 16.86
CA GLU A 345 9.84 7.81 15.97
C GLU A 345 8.56 8.43 16.53
N HIS A 346 8.28 8.24 17.81
CA HIS A 346 7.12 8.83 18.47
C HIS A 346 7.08 10.34 18.29
N ASP A 347 8.17 11.03 18.61
CA ASP A 347 8.27 12.49 18.55
C ASP A 347 8.05 13.01 17.12
N LEU A 348 8.63 12.32 16.13
CA LEU A 348 8.47 12.68 14.71
C LEU A 348 7.05 12.43 14.22
N VAL A 349 6.42 11.31 14.59
CA VAL A 349 5.02 11.01 14.20
C VAL A 349 4.05 12.01 14.83
N VAL A 350 4.25 12.36 16.11
CA VAL A 350 3.47 13.42 16.78
C VAL A 350 3.64 14.74 16.02
N ARG A 351 4.89 15.12 15.67
CA ARG A 351 5.18 16.33 14.89
C ARG A 351 4.49 16.32 13.52
N VAL A 352 4.47 15.18 12.82
CA VAL A 352 3.74 15.04 11.54
C VAL A 352 2.25 15.29 11.75
N VAL A 353 1.62 14.66 12.76
CA VAL A 353 0.19 14.84 13.02
C VAL A 353 -0.14 16.30 13.38
N GLU A 354 0.70 16.93 14.21
CA GLU A 354 0.56 18.37 14.54
C GLU A 354 0.67 19.25 13.29
N ALA A 355 1.68 19.01 12.45
CA ALA A 355 1.88 19.76 11.20
C ALA A 355 0.72 19.59 10.22
N LEU A 356 0.20 18.37 10.04
CA LEU A 356 -0.96 18.09 9.17
C LEU A 356 -2.25 18.76 9.69
N LYS A 357 -2.47 18.77 11.01
CA LYS A 357 -3.64 19.43 11.60
C LYS A 357 -3.54 20.94 11.58
N ALA A 358 -2.35 21.51 11.75
CA ALA A 358 -2.12 22.94 11.78
C ALA A 358 -2.01 23.58 10.39
N THR A 359 -1.56 22.84 9.37
CA THR A 359 -1.29 23.40 8.04
C THR A 359 -2.54 24.07 7.42
N PRO A 360 -2.38 25.21 6.74
CA PRO A 360 -3.43 25.77 5.89
C PRO A 360 -3.51 25.11 4.50
N ALA A 361 -2.51 24.31 4.11
CA ALA A 361 -2.48 23.55 2.87
C ALA A 361 -3.43 22.34 2.93
N THR A 362 -3.90 21.86 1.80
CA THR A 362 -4.71 20.64 1.72
C THR A 362 -3.83 19.42 2.00
N ILE A 363 -4.34 18.45 2.77
CA ILE A 363 -3.66 17.15 2.95
C ILE A 363 -3.86 16.34 1.67
N ALA A 364 -2.75 15.98 1.03
CA ALA A 364 -2.76 15.28 -0.25
C ALA A 364 -3.31 13.85 -0.11
N THR A 365 -4.07 13.42 -1.12
CA THR A 365 -4.39 12.02 -1.39
C THR A 365 -3.45 11.49 -2.47
N ILE A 366 -3.40 10.16 -2.65
CA ILE A 366 -2.59 9.61 -3.75
C ILE A 366 -3.09 10.09 -5.12
N GLU A 367 -4.41 10.19 -5.30
CA GLU A 367 -4.99 10.72 -6.53
C GLU A 367 -4.56 12.19 -6.78
N SER A 368 -4.59 13.02 -5.76
CA SER A 368 -4.17 14.42 -5.89
C SER A 368 -2.67 14.54 -6.15
N ILE A 369 -1.83 13.69 -5.55
CA ILE A 369 -0.40 13.59 -5.83
C ILE A 369 -0.14 13.29 -7.31
N GLU A 370 -0.86 12.34 -7.92
CA GLU A 370 -0.74 12.01 -9.34
C GLU A 370 -1.06 13.20 -10.26
N ASN A 371 -1.85 14.14 -9.78
CA ASN A 371 -2.30 15.32 -10.50
C ASN A 371 -1.46 16.57 -10.25
N ALA A 372 -0.45 16.52 -9.39
CA ALA A 372 0.43 17.66 -9.12
C ALA A 372 1.23 18.07 -10.36
N ASP A 373 1.45 19.38 -10.56
CA ASP A 373 2.16 19.92 -11.71
C ASP A 373 3.51 20.57 -11.36
N ALA A 374 3.86 20.63 -10.08
CA ALA A 374 5.20 20.91 -9.56
C ALA A 374 5.36 20.26 -8.18
N VAL A 375 6.46 19.59 -7.94
CA VAL A 375 6.68 18.82 -6.70
C VAL A 375 8.02 19.16 -6.07
N LEU A 376 8.01 19.33 -4.74
CA LEU A 376 9.20 19.37 -3.91
C LEU A 376 9.16 18.21 -2.89
N VAL A 377 10.17 17.33 -2.94
CA VAL A 377 10.40 16.28 -1.93
C VAL A 377 11.54 16.74 -1.02
N LEU A 378 11.29 16.80 0.30
CA LEU A 378 12.24 17.20 1.31
C LEU A 378 12.50 16.06 2.30
N GLY A 379 13.69 15.48 2.28
CA GLY A 379 14.22 14.55 3.27
C GLY A 379 13.66 13.13 3.21
N GLU A 380 12.71 12.82 2.32
CA GLU A 380 12.01 11.53 2.35
C GLU A 380 12.32 10.65 1.14
N ASP A 381 12.78 9.43 1.36
CA ASP A 381 12.83 8.40 0.31
C ASP A 381 11.50 7.64 0.24
N VAL A 382 10.53 8.26 -0.39
CA VAL A 382 9.19 7.67 -0.52
C VAL A 382 9.16 6.36 -1.32
N THR A 383 10.21 6.03 -2.09
CA THR A 383 10.29 4.73 -2.77
C THR A 383 10.34 3.59 -1.77
N SER A 384 11.04 3.80 -0.64
CA SER A 384 11.21 2.81 0.41
C SER A 384 10.12 2.92 1.49
N THR A 385 9.78 4.14 1.93
CA THR A 385 8.88 4.38 3.08
C THR A 385 7.40 4.38 2.68
N ALA A 386 7.05 4.95 1.53
CA ALA A 386 5.67 5.08 1.02
C ALA A 386 5.59 4.81 -0.49
N PRO A 387 5.83 3.57 -0.96
CA PRO A 387 6.05 3.28 -2.38
C PRO A 387 4.91 3.78 -3.29
N ARG A 388 3.66 3.72 -2.84
CA ARG A 388 2.54 4.20 -3.67
C ARG A 388 2.59 5.72 -3.89
N VAL A 389 3.16 6.49 -2.95
CA VAL A 389 3.47 7.92 -3.16
C VAL A 389 4.53 8.07 -4.25
N ALA A 390 5.60 7.25 -4.22
CA ALA A 390 6.64 7.28 -5.26
C ALA A 390 6.05 7.02 -6.65
N LEU A 391 5.17 6.03 -6.79
CA LEU A 391 4.48 5.74 -8.04
C LEU A 391 3.60 6.91 -8.49
N ALA A 392 2.91 7.57 -7.55
CA ALA A 392 2.11 8.75 -7.84
C ALA A 392 2.96 9.94 -8.31
N LEU A 393 4.13 10.15 -7.71
CA LEU A 393 5.09 11.20 -8.13
C LEU A 393 5.62 10.95 -9.56
N ARG A 394 5.81 9.69 -9.97
CA ARG A 394 6.12 9.36 -11.38
C ARG A 394 4.99 9.79 -12.31
N GLN A 395 3.73 9.61 -11.90
CA GLN A 395 2.58 10.08 -12.70
C GLN A 395 2.48 11.60 -12.69
N ALA A 396 2.75 12.28 -11.59
CA ALA A 396 2.82 13.74 -11.51
C ALA A 396 3.86 14.31 -12.50
N ALA A 397 5.06 13.73 -12.52
CA ALA A 397 6.11 14.14 -13.49
C ALA A 397 5.66 13.95 -14.94
N ARG A 398 4.91 12.87 -15.25
CA ARG A 398 4.35 12.60 -16.58
C ARG A 398 3.13 13.47 -16.92
N GLY A 399 2.55 14.16 -15.96
CA GLY A 399 1.36 15.00 -16.13
C GLY A 399 1.51 16.09 -17.20
N LYS A 400 2.75 16.45 -17.58
CA LYS A 400 3.02 17.37 -18.69
C LYS A 400 2.40 16.93 -20.01
N ALA A 401 2.32 15.62 -20.24
CA ALA A 401 1.68 15.03 -21.43
C ALA A 401 0.20 15.41 -21.52
N ARG A 402 -0.53 15.38 -20.40
CA ARG A 402 -1.95 15.78 -20.32
C ARG A 402 -2.16 17.23 -20.71
N ASP A 403 -1.33 18.13 -20.16
CA ASP A 403 -1.42 19.58 -20.46
C ASP A 403 -1.13 19.88 -21.92
N LEU A 404 -0.14 19.24 -22.52
CA LEU A 404 0.19 19.37 -23.94
C LEU A 404 -0.89 18.75 -24.82
N GLY A 405 -1.40 17.58 -24.46
CA GLY A 405 -2.50 16.91 -25.13
C GLY A 405 -3.75 17.76 -25.17
N ALA A 406 -4.16 18.34 -24.03
CA ALA A 406 -5.30 19.23 -23.96
C ALA A 406 -5.17 20.43 -24.92
N LYS A 407 -3.98 21.05 -25.01
CA LYS A 407 -3.69 22.16 -25.94
C LYS A 407 -3.75 21.76 -27.43
N LYS A 408 -3.54 20.49 -27.74
CA LYS A 408 -3.51 19.93 -29.10
C LYS A 408 -4.76 19.08 -29.42
N SER A 409 -5.74 19.05 -28.52
CA SER A 409 -6.94 18.22 -28.63
C SER A 409 -6.63 16.73 -28.80
N VAL A 410 -5.55 16.25 -28.15
CA VAL A 410 -5.21 14.84 -28.05
C VAL A 410 -5.75 14.32 -26.72
N PRO A 411 -6.74 13.40 -26.70
CA PRO A 411 -7.30 12.86 -25.47
C PRO A 411 -6.27 12.08 -24.65
N GLU A 412 -6.43 12.12 -23.33
CA GLU A 412 -5.52 11.45 -22.38
C GLU A 412 -5.40 9.94 -22.61
N TRP A 413 -6.47 9.30 -23.02
CA TRP A 413 -6.47 7.86 -23.29
C TRP A 413 -5.71 7.44 -24.56
N GLN A 414 -5.29 8.38 -25.43
CA GLN A 414 -4.41 8.12 -26.59
C GLN A 414 -2.94 8.12 -26.16
N ALA A 415 -2.54 7.12 -25.38
CA ALA A 415 -1.24 7.07 -24.72
C ALA A 415 -0.04 7.21 -25.68
N ILE A 416 -0.07 6.59 -26.87
CA ILE A 416 1.03 6.68 -27.85
C ILE A 416 1.14 8.09 -28.41
N ALA A 417 0.02 8.69 -28.83
CA ALA A 417 0.01 10.05 -29.35
C ALA A 417 0.50 11.09 -28.32
N LEU A 418 0.14 10.88 -27.03
CA LEU A 418 0.66 11.72 -25.95
C LEU A 418 2.15 11.53 -25.73
N ALA A 419 2.65 10.29 -25.78
CA ALA A 419 4.07 10.01 -25.66
C ALA A 419 4.89 10.68 -26.80
N ASP A 420 4.39 10.60 -28.02
CA ASP A 420 5.00 11.28 -29.17
C ASP A 420 4.95 12.81 -29.03
N LEU A 421 3.87 13.35 -28.49
CA LEU A 421 3.71 14.79 -28.29
C LEU A 421 4.65 15.35 -27.24
N VAL A 422 4.78 14.63 -26.10
CA VAL A 422 5.51 15.11 -24.92
C VAL A 422 7.01 14.87 -25.02
N GLN A 423 7.45 13.84 -25.79
CA GLN A 423 8.84 13.43 -25.89
C GLN A 423 9.49 13.22 -24.49
N LYS A 424 10.40 14.12 -24.10
CA LYS A 424 11.12 14.10 -22.82
C LYS A 424 10.64 15.17 -21.84
N GLU A 425 9.66 15.99 -22.22
CA GLU A 425 9.15 17.02 -21.31
C GLU A 425 8.41 16.40 -20.13
N LYS A 426 8.62 16.95 -18.96
CA LYS A 426 7.98 16.50 -17.72
C LYS A 426 7.65 17.67 -16.81
N ASN A 427 6.70 17.50 -15.89
CA ASN A 427 6.47 18.44 -14.83
C ASN A 427 7.66 18.50 -13.88
N PRO A 428 7.98 19.68 -13.31
CA PRO A 428 9.11 19.82 -12.39
C PRO A 428 8.95 18.96 -11.14
N LEU A 429 9.99 18.17 -10.83
CA LEU A 429 10.12 17.38 -9.63
C LEU A 429 11.51 17.65 -9.03
N PHE A 430 11.56 18.27 -7.87
CA PHE A 430 12.76 18.53 -7.09
C PHE A 430 12.87 17.52 -5.96
N ILE A 431 14.02 16.86 -5.84
CA ILE A 431 14.28 15.88 -4.78
C ILE A 431 15.49 16.33 -3.98
N VAL A 432 15.26 16.53 -2.69
CA VAL A 432 16.28 16.94 -1.73
C VAL A 432 16.34 15.91 -0.60
N THR A 433 17.29 15.00 -0.66
CA THR A 433 17.41 13.81 0.20
C THR A 433 18.84 13.59 0.68
N PRO A 434 19.07 12.80 1.74
CA PRO A 434 20.44 12.51 2.19
C PRO A 434 21.29 11.73 1.18
N ASP A 435 20.69 10.82 0.44
CA ASP A 435 21.37 10.01 -0.59
C ASP A 435 20.44 9.83 -1.80
N ALA A 436 20.95 9.30 -2.89
CA ALA A 436 20.19 9.05 -4.11
C ALA A 436 18.99 8.11 -3.86
N THR A 437 17.90 8.40 -4.55
CA THR A 437 16.68 7.59 -4.53
C THR A 437 16.35 7.04 -5.91
N ARG A 438 15.42 6.09 -5.99
CA ARG A 438 14.98 5.56 -7.30
C ARG A 438 14.15 6.58 -8.11
N LEU A 439 13.69 7.67 -7.48
CA LEU A 439 12.98 8.75 -8.18
C LEU A 439 13.91 9.77 -8.85
N ASP A 440 15.22 9.70 -8.60
CA ASP A 440 16.19 10.61 -9.19
C ASP A 440 16.20 10.53 -10.71
N ASP A 441 15.82 9.38 -11.30
CA ASP A 441 15.68 9.16 -12.75
C ASP A 441 14.61 10.05 -13.41
N VAL A 442 13.57 10.44 -12.67
CA VAL A 442 12.50 11.32 -13.16
C VAL A 442 12.58 12.72 -12.60
N ALA A 443 13.49 13.00 -11.66
CA ALA A 443 13.66 14.32 -11.09
C ALA A 443 14.11 15.35 -12.14
N THR A 444 13.71 16.59 -11.94
CA THR A 444 14.24 17.76 -12.70
C THR A 444 15.59 18.14 -12.15
N LYS A 445 15.70 18.19 -10.83
CA LYS A 445 16.96 18.40 -10.10
C LYS A 445 16.94 17.60 -8.81
N THR A 446 18.13 17.13 -8.43
CA THR A 446 18.40 16.47 -7.16
C THR A 446 19.43 17.25 -6.35
N ARG A 447 19.30 17.23 -5.05
CA ARG A 447 20.28 17.78 -4.11
C ARG A 447 20.44 16.82 -2.95
N HIS A 448 21.63 16.23 -2.77
CA HIS A 448 21.92 15.35 -1.65
C HIS A 448 22.65 16.13 -0.58
N ALA A 449 22.09 16.19 0.65
CA ALA A 449 22.58 16.99 1.73
C ALA A 449 22.27 16.34 3.10
N ALA A 450 23.00 16.75 4.15
CA ALA A 450 22.66 16.35 5.51
C ALA A 450 21.26 16.87 5.91
N PRO A 451 20.52 16.19 6.81
CA PRO A 451 19.18 16.61 7.21
C PRO A 451 19.09 18.07 7.65
N ASP A 452 20.12 18.58 8.35
CA ASP A 452 20.17 20.00 8.78
C ASP A 452 20.19 20.95 7.57
N ASP A 453 20.98 20.66 6.55
CA ASP A 453 21.06 21.49 5.34
C ASP A 453 19.81 21.34 4.46
N ILE A 454 19.16 20.18 4.47
CA ILE A 454 17.83 19.96 3.83
C ILE A 454 16.79 20.87 4.49
N ALA A 455 16.74 20.89 5.83
CA ALA A 455 15.84 21.76 6.57
C ALA A 455 16.10 23.23 6.28
N ARG A 456 17.38 23.66 6.28
CA ARG A 456 17.79 25.03 5.94
C ARG A 456 17.37 25.45 4.55
N LEU A 457 17.51 24.56 3.57
CA LEU A 457 17.04 24.81 2.20
C LEU A 457 15.51 25.00 2.16
N GLY A 458 14.75 24.15 2.85
CA GLY A 458 13.30 24.25 2.96
C GLY A 458 12.86 25.56 3.61
N HIS A 459 13.48 25.95 4.74
CA HIS A 459 13.23 27.25 5.37
C HIS A 459 13.58 28.44 4.47
N ALA A 460 14.68 28.35 3.69
CA ALA A 460 15.04 29.39 2.74
C ALA A 460 14.00 29.55 1.62
N ILE A 461 13.46 28.43 1.11
CA ILE A 461 12.35 28.44 0.15
C ILE A 461 11.11 29.13 0.76
N ALA A 462 10.74 28.77 1.99
CA ALA A 462 9.62 29.39 2.69
C ALA A 462 9.82 30.90 2.87
N GLY A 463 11.04 31.33 3.26
CA GLY A 463 11.40 32.75 3.40
C GLY A 463 11.38 33.55 2.10
N LEU A 464 11.67 32.93 0.96
CA LEU A 464 11.53 33.54 -0.36
C LEU A 464 10.04 33.66 -0.80
N LEU A 465 9.21 32.71 -0.38
CA LEU A 465 7.78 32.70 -0.67
C LEU A 465 7.01 33.68 0.22
N ASP A 466 7.35 33.79 1.51
CA ASP A 466 6.72 34.73 2.45
C ASP A 466 7.78 35.35 3.37
N ALA A 467 7.91 36.68 3.35
CA ALA A 467 8.87 37.42 4.19
C ALA A 467 8.59 37.25 5.71
N LYS A 468 7.40 36.78 6.11
CA LYS A 468 7.06 36.49 7.51
C LYS A 468 7.61 35.16 7.99
N ALA A 469 8.01 34.28 7.06
CA ALA A 469 8.64 33.00 7.39
C ALA A 469 10.06 33.22 7.92
N PRO A 470 10.60 32.33 8.77
CA PRO A 470 11.95 32.43 9.30
C PRO A 470 13.01 32.53 8.22
N GLN A 471 13.95 33.44 8.38
CA GLN A 471 14.98 33.75 7.39
C GLN A 471 16.28 33.00 7.68
N VAL A 472 16.77 32.24 6.70
CA VAL A 472 18.04 31.47 6.80
C VAL A 472 19.23 32.39 6.53
N LYS A 473 20.22 32.39 7.46
CA LYS A 473 21.49 33.08 7.27
C LYS A 473 22.59 32.10 6.85
N GLY A 474 23.53 32.53 6.01
CA GLY A 474 24.71 31.74 5.68
C GLY A 474 24.43 30.50 4.83
N LEU A 475 23.43 30.54 3.97
CA LEU A 475 23.19 29.46 2.99
C LEU A 475 24.23 29.56 1.87
N ALA A 476 24.76 28.43 1.40
CA ALA A 476 25.69 28.38 0.26
C ALA A 476 25.06 28.96 -1.02
N ALA A 477 25.89 29.61 -1.85
CA ALA A 477 25.41 30.30 -3.06
C ALA A 477 24.62 29.36 -4.02
N ALA A 478 25.07 28.11 -4.13
CA ALA A 478 24.37 27.09 -4.94
C ALA A 478 22.99 26.77 -4.38
N ASP A 479 22.87 26.61 -3.05
CA ASP A 479 21.60 26.31 -2.39
C ASP A 479 20.66 27.54 -2.39
N GLN A 480 21.22 28.78 -2.36
CA GLN A 480 20.42 29.98 -2.56
C GLN A 480 19.83 30.07 -3.98
N ALA A 481 20.60 29.71 -4.99
CA ALA A 481 20.13 29.66 -6.38
C ALA A 481 19.05 28.59 -6.55
N LEU A 482 19.26 27.40 -5.99
CA LEU A 482 18.29 26.30 -6.02
C LEU A 482 16.99 26.68 -5.28
N ALA A 483 17.09 27.32 -4.10
CA ALA A 483 15.92 27.76 -3.36
C ALA A 483 15.05 28.75 -4.16
N ARG A 484 15.68 29.70 -4.88
CA ARG A 484 14.96 30.64 -5.76
C ARG A 484 14.27 29.93 -6.90
N GLU A 485 14.98 29.04 -7.60
CA GLU A 485 14.42 28.26 -8.70
C GLU A 485 13.20 27.45 -8.27
N ILE A 486 13.30 26.76 -7.12
CA ILE A 486 12.19 25.98 -6.56
C ILE A 486 11.02 26.92 -6.19
N ALA A 487 11.29 28.02 -5.50
CA ALA A 487 10.26 28.99 -5.12
C ALA A 487 9.51 29.56 -6.33
N ASP A 488 10.24 29.91 -7.40
CA ASP A 488 9.68 30.46 -8.64
C ASP A 488 8.77 29.42 -9.33
N VAL A 489 9.25 28.16 -9.45
CA VAL A 489 8.49 27.07 -10.04
C VAL A 489 7.21 26.75 -9.25
N LEU A 490 7.31 26.63 -7.93
CA LEU A 490 6.16 26.34 -7.07
C LEU A 490 5.13 27.47 -7.08
N THR A 491 5.57 28.74 -7.19
CA THR A 491 4.68 29.89 -7.27
C THR A 491 3.85 29.90 -8.55
N THR A 492 4.41 29.42 -9.65
CA THR A 492 3.75 29.42 -10.97
C THR A 492 2.91 28.17 -11.22
N ALA A 493 3.05 27.16 -10.38
CA ALA A 493 2.29 25.92 -10.46
C ALA A 493 0.81 26.11 -10.07
N ARG A 494 -0.06 25.38 -10.76
CA ARG A 494 -1.50 25.36 -10.45
C ARG A 494 -1.82 24.45 -9.26
N ARG A 495 -1.08 23.36 -9.13
CA ARG A 495 -1.23 22.34 -8.09
C ARG A 495 0.15 21.92 -7.55
N PRO A 496 0.83 22.84 -6.85
CA PRO A 496 2.10 22.50 -6.22
C PRO A 496 1.92 21.52 -5.08
N LEU A 497 2.87 20.61 -4.93
CA LEU A 497 2.88 19.57 -3.91
C LEU A 497 4.20 19.60 -3.13
N ILE A 498 4.09 19.56 -1.82
CA ILE A 498 5.22 19.39 -0.90
C ILE A 498 5.12 17.99 -0.27
N VAL A 499 6.20 17.22 -0.37
CA VAL A 499 6.31 15.87 0.21
C VAL A 499 7.46 15.84 1.19
N SER A 500 7.23 15.29 2.37
CA SER A 500 8.24 15.05 3.40
C SER A 500 7.82 13.89 4.30
N GLY A 501 8.47 13.71 5.44
CA GLY A 501 8.10 12.66 6.39
C GLY A 501 9.17 12.43 7.44
N THR A 502 9.08 11.29 8.10
CA THR A 502 9.96 10.92 9.22
C THR A 502 11.31 10.35 8.78
N GLY A 503 11.47 10.01 7.48
CA GLY A 503 12.61 9.24 6.97
C GLY A 503 13.99 9.89 7.16
N ALA A 504 14.07 11.24 7.18
CA ALA A 504 15.32 11.94 7.49
C ALA A 504 15.64 11.99 9.00
N MET A 505 14.81 11.44 9.87
CA MET A 505 14.92 11.49 11.33
C MET A 505 15.10 12.93 11.87
N SER A 506 14.42 13.92 11.28
CA SER A 506 14.59 15.33 11.59
C SER A 506 13.25 16.08 11.65
N ALA A 507 12.88 16.54 12.82
CA ALA A 507 11.70 17.40 13.00
C ALA A 507 11.83 18.70 12.18
N ALA A 508 13.03 19.29 12.10
CA ALA A 508 13.27 20.50 11.34
C ALA A 508 12.99 20.35 9.83
N VAL A 509 13.17 19.14 9.25
CA VAL A 509 12.82 18.87 7.85
C VAL A 509 11.31 18.85 7.67
N ILE A 510 10.57 18.21 8.57
CA ILE A 510 9.08 18.20 8.58
C ILE A 510 8.54 19.63 8.72
N GLU A 511 9.10 20.41 9.66
CA GLU A 511 8.72 21.79 9.92
C GLU A 511 9.01 22.72 8.73
N ALA A 512 10.16 22.53 8.08
CA ALA A 512 10.50 23.27 6.87
C ALA A 512 9.52 22.97 5.73
N ALA A 513 9.13 21.72 5.53
CA ALA A 513 8.12 21.31 4.53
C ALA A 513 6.75 21.95 4.83
N ALA A 514 6.32 21.93 6.09
CA ALA A 514 5.07 22.57 6.52
C ALA A 514 5.13 24.12 6.32
N ASN A 515 6.28 24.73 6.58
CA ASN A 515 6.49 26.16 6.34
C ASN A 515 6.42 26.52 4.86
N VAL A 516 7.00 25.71 3.97
CA VAL A 516 6.90 25.92 2.50
C VAL A 516 5.45 25.85 2.06
N ALA A 517 4.71 24.81 2.50
CA ALA A 517 3.31 24.63 2.17
C ALA A 517 2.44 25.81 2.67
N ALA A 518 2.66 26.26 3.90
CA ALA A 518 1.95 27.40 4.47
C ALA A 518 2.28 28.72 3.74
N ALA A 519 3.54 28.94 3.37
CA ALA A 519 3.96 30.13 2.62
C ALA A 519 3.33 30.19 1.23
N LEU A 520 3.24 29.07 0.53
CA LEU A 520 2.51 28.96 -0.74
C LEU A 520 1.03 29.24 -0.55
N LYS A 521 0.39 28.65 0.47
CA LYS A 521 -1.04 28.86 0.72
C LYS A 521 -1.40 30.32 0.98
N ARG A 522 -0.54 31.06 1.65
CA ARG A 522 -0.72 32.52 1.86
C ARG A 522 -0.67 33.36 0.57
N ARG A 523 -0.21 32.76 -0.53
CA ARG A 523 -0.22 33.34 -1.89
C ARG A 523 -1.43 32.86 -2.71
N ASP A 524 -2.48 32.34 -2.07
CA ASP A 524 -3.67 31.77 -2.68
C ASP A 524 -3.40 30.55 -3.57
N SER A 525 -2.27 29.86 -3.34
CA SER A 525 -1.93 28.63 -4.06
C SER A 525 -2.82 27.46 -3.65
N ALA A 526 -3.13 26.60 -4.60
CA ALA A 526 -3.80 25.31 -4.35
C ALA A 526 -2.80 24.24 -3.89
N VAL A 527 -1.88 24.62 -2.97
CA VAL A 527 -0.81 23.75 -2.49
C VAL A 527 -1.35 22.58 -1.66
N GLU A 528 -0.73 21.42 -1.84
CA GLU A 528 -0.97 20.23 -1.05
C GLU A 528 0.29 19.81 -0.28
N LEU A 529 0.07 19.14 0.85
CA LEU A 529 1.11 18.62 1.74
C LEU A 529 0.90 17.12 1.98
N SER A 530 1.95 16.33 1.78
CA SER A 530 2.00 14.90 2.11
C SER A 530 3.18 14.64 3.04
N LEU A 531 2.92 14.01 4.20
CA LEU A 531 3.94 13.67 5.19
C LEU A 531 3.89 12.17 5.49
N ALA A 532 4.94 11.44 5.09
CA ALA A 532 5.07 10.01 5.32
C ALA A 532 5.38 9.70 6.78
N VAL A 533 4.78 8.63 7.31
CA VAL A 533 5.07 8.04 8.63
C VAL A 533 5.33 6.55 8.48
N PRO A 534 5.98 5.88 9.47
CA PRO A 534 6.52 4.54 9.25
C PRO A 534 5.48 3.44 9.06
N GLU A 535 4.52 3.30 9.99
CA GLU A 535 3.70 2.09 10.10
C GLU A 535 2.21 2.38 9.91
N VAL A 536 1.47 1.34 9.58
CA VAL A 536 0.07 1.39 9.12
C VAL A 536 -0.86 2.20 10.02
N ASN A 537 -0.64 2.19 11.34
CA ASN A 537 -1.47 2.89 12.32
C ASN A 537 -0.69 3.88 13.19
N SER A 538 0.49 4.33 12.75
CA SER A 538 1.29 5.33 13.48
C SER A 538 0.47 6.60 13.79
N VAL A 539 -0.31 7.09 12.82
CA VAL A 539 -1.18 8.27 12.99
C VAL A 539 -2.30 7.99 14.01
N GLY A 540 -2.96 6.84 13.89
CA GLY A 540 -4.03 6.47 14.82
C GLY A 540 -3.55 6.39 16.26
N LEU A 541 -2.37 5.80 16.48
CA LEU A 541 -1.76 5.68 17.79
C LEU A 541 -1.33 7.05 18.36
N ALA A 542 -0.76 7.94 17.53
CA ALA A 542 -0.42 9.31 17.94
C ALA A 542 -1.67 10.10 18.37
N LEU A 543 -2.82 9.89 17.72
CA LEU A 543 -4.08 10.52 18.10
C LEU A 543 -4.61 10.04 19.46
N MET A 544 -4.14 8.90 19.98
CA MET A 544 -4.52 8.41 21.32
C MET A 544 -3.79 9.10 22.48
N GLN A 545 -2.85 10.02 22.21
CA GLN A 545 -2.11 10.78 23.20
C GLN A 545 -1.36 9.87 24.20
N ALA A 546 -0.69 8.86 23.67
CA ALA A 546 0.10 7.91 24.47
C ALA A 546 1.39 8.55 24.99
N GLY A 547 1.89 8.09 26.14
CA GLY A 547 3.22 8.44 26.62
C GLY A 547 4.34 7.86 25.74
N VAL A 548 5.58 8.33 25.92
CA VAL A 548 6.76 7.81 25.22
C VAL A 548 7.30 6.56 25.89
N LEU A 549 7.94 5.67 25.13
CA LEU A 549 8.40 4.36 25.60
C LEU A 549 9.41 4.46 26.78
N ASP A 550 10.29 5.45 26.79
CA ASP A 550 11.25 5.65 27.89
C ASP A 550 10.57 5.94 29.24
N GLN A 551 9.40 6.55 29.24
CA GLN A 551 8.61 6.75 30.46
C GLN A 551 8.07 5.42 31.02
N ALA A 552 7.72 4.46 30.14
CA ALA A 552 7.34 3.12 30.56
C ALA A 552 8.52 2.40 31.23
N PHE A 553 9.69 2.45 30.64
CA PHE A 553 10.92 1.88 31.22
C PHE A 553 11.27 2.52 32.56
N ALA A 554 11.20 3.83 32.64
CA ALA A 554 11.46 4.57 33.89
C ALA A 554 10.46 4.22 35.00
N ALA A 555 9.18 4.06 34.68
CA ALA A 555 8.16 3.67 35.65
C ALA A 555 8.42 2.26 36.23
N ALA A 556 8.85 1.32 35.40
CA ALA A 556 9.24 -0.01 35.84
C ALA A 556 10.51 0.04 36.71
N SER A 557 11.56 0.69 36.27
CA SER A 557 12.85 0.76 36.99
C SER A 557 12.76 1.50 38.34
N ARG A 558 11.82 2.45 38.48
CA ARG A 558 11.55 3.06 39.79
C ARG A 558 10.64 2.23 40.69
N GLY A 559 10.20 1.05 40.23
CA GLY A 559 9.26 0.19 40.97
C GLY A 559 7.86 0.79 41.11
N GLU A 560 7.53 1.79 40.31
CA GLU A 560 6.19 2.38 40.26
C GLU A 560 5.20 1.44 39.55
N ALA A 561 5.65 0.73 38.51
CA ALA A 561 4.90 -0.29 37.83
C ALA A 561 5.53 -1.66 38.04
N ASP A 562 4.73 -2.69 38.34
CA ASP A 562 5.20 -4.04 38.55
C ASP A 562 4.59 -5.07 37.57
N THR A 563 3.75 -4.60 36.66
CA THR A 563 3.14 -5.41 35.62
C THR A 563 3.11 -4.65 34.29
N VAL A 564 3.57 -5.29 33.21
CA VAL A 564 3.55 -4.73 31.88
C VAL A 564 2.64 -5.55 30.96
N VAL A 565 1.81 -4.88 30.17
CA VAL A 565 1.04 -5.46 29.08
C VAL A 565 1.58 -4.93 27.75
N VAL A 566 2.09 -5.79 26.87
CA VAL A 566 2.65 -5.43 25.55
C VAL A 566 1.71 -5.93 24.47
N LEU A 567 1.33 -5.04 23.56
CA LEU A 567 0.40 -5.31 22.48
C LEU A 567 1.16 -5.40 21.16
N GLU A 568 1.13 -6.56 20.50
CA GLU A 568 1.57 -6.78 19.12
C GLU A 568 2.84 -5.99 18.74
N ASN A 569 3.91 -6.06 19.54
CA ASN A 569 5.09 -5.22 19.40
C ASN A 569 6.36 -5.94 19.83
N ASP A 570 7.41 -5.87 19.02
CA ASP A 570 8.74 -6.34 19.41
C ASP A 570 9.58 -5.17 19.97
N LEU A 571 9.62 -5.05 21.29
CA LEU A 571 10.34 -3.96 21.97
C LEU A 571 11.86 -3.95 21.66
N TYR A 572 12.43 -5.10 21.29
CA TYR A 572 13.82 -5.18 20.86
C TYR A 572 14.09 -4.49 19.51
N ARG A 573 13.03 -4.13 18.79
CA ARG A 573 13.09 -3.28 17.60
C ARG A 573 12.82 -1.79 17.91
N ARG A 574 12.39 -1.46 19.13
CA ARG A 574 11.96 -0.11 19.53
C ARG A 574 12.91 0.57 20.50
N ALA A 575 13.74 -0.21 21.19
CA ALA A 575 14.66 0.30 22.19
C ALA A 575 15.94 -0.55 22.26
N PRO A 576 17.05 -0.01 22.85
CA PRO A 576 18.25 -0.77 23.10
C PRO A 576 17.98 -2.05 23.92
N ARG A 577 18.58 -3.16 23.50
CA ARG A 577 18.40 -4.47 24.14
C ARG A 577 18.52 -4.44 25.66
N ALA A 578 19.53 -3.73 26.19
CA ALA A 578 19.76 -3.64 27.63
C ALA A 578 18.59 -2.98 28.38
N GLN A 579 17.95 -1.96 27.80
CA GLN A 579 16.78 -1.32 28.40
C GLN A 579 15.58 -2.25 28.42
N VAL A 580 15.34 -3.00 27.33
CA VAL A 580 14.26 -3.98 27.25
C VAL A 580 14.51 -5.13 28.23
N ASP A 581 15.74 -5.64 28.33
CA ASP A 581 16.08 -6.67 29.29
C ASP A 581 15.86 -6.19 30.75
N THR A 582 16.20 -4.94 31.05
CA THR A 582 15.95 -4.31 32.35
C THR A 582 14.46 -4.23 32.63
N LEU A 583 13.62 -3.77 31.68
CA LEU A 583 12.16 -3.73 31.85
C LEU A 583 11.63 -5.09 32.33
N PHE A 584 12.00 -6.18 31.60
CA PHE A 584 11.51 -7.53 31.93
C PHE A 584 12.10 -8.10 33.22
N ALA A 585 13.22 -7.57 33.71
CA ALA A 585 13.78 -7.93 34.99
C ALA A 585 13.11 -7.18 36.17
N ASP A 586 12.71 -5.93 35.95
CA ASP A 586 12.13 -5.07 36.95
C ASP A 586 10.63 -5.36 37.23
N VAL A 587 9.89 -5.83 36.23
CA VAL A 587 8.46 -6.17 36.41
C VAL A 587 8.28 -7.60 36.92
N LYS A 588 7.24 -7.80 37.76
CA LYS A 588 6.89 -9.13 38.30
C LYS A 588 6.11 -9.97 37.29
N ALA A 589 5.36 -9.32 36.41
CA ALA A 589 4.55 -9.99 35.41
C ALA A 589 4.60 -9.23 34.08
N ALA A 590 4.72 -9.98 32.98
CA ALA A 590 4.63 -9.48 31.63
C ALA A 590 3.56 -10.27 30.87
N ILE A 591 2.49 -9.59 30.48
CA ILE A 591 1.44 -10.14 29.61
C ILE A 591 1.74 -9.62 28.21
N VAL A 592 1.95 -10.49 27.25
CA VAL A 592 2.22 -10.14 25.85
C VAL A 592 1.10 -10.69 24.97
N LEU A 593 0.51 -9.84 24.14
CA LEU A 593 -0.43 -10.23 23.12
C LEU A 593 0.27 -10.06 21.76
N ASP A 594 0.50 -11.12 21.03
CA ASP A 594 1.12 -11.01 19.70
C ASP A 594 0.67 -12.16 18.79
N HIS A 595 0.65 -11.88 17.49
CA HIS A 595 0.45 -12.90 16.46
C HIS A 595 1.77 -13.42 15.88
N GLN A 596 2.91 -12.94 16.39
CA GLN A 596 4.26 -13.39 16.02
C GLN A 596 5.03 -13.84 17.25
N MET A 597 5.87 -14.88 17.10
CA MET A 597 6.84 -15.23 18.12
C MET A 597 8.05 -14.29 17.98
N THR A 598 8.00 -13.18 18.70
CA THR A 598 9.04 -12.13 18.72
C THR A 598 9.96 -12.34 19.91
N ALA A 599 11.11 -11.64 19.93
CA ALA A 599 11.99 -11.66 21.09
C ALA A 599 11.28 -11.14 22.36
N THR A 600 10.33 -10.22 22.22
CA THR A 600 9.46 -9.74 23.29
C THR A 600 8.48 -10.81 23.75
N ALA A 601 7.87 -11.54 22.83
CA ALA A 601 6.94 -12.62 23.16
C ALA A 601 7.63 -13.75 23.97
N GLU A 602 8.89 -14.07 23.71
CA GLU A 602 9.69 -15.03 24.47
C GLU A 602 9.94 -14.62 25.94
N ARG A 603 9.83 -13.32 26.24
CA ARG A 603 9.99 -12.78 27.61
C ARG A 603 8.69 -12.85 28.42
N ALA A 604 7.56 -13.10 27.80
CA ALA A 604 6.25 -13.09 28.46
C ALA A 604 6.18 -14.02 29.68
N SER A 605 5.52 -13.56 30.73
CA SER A 605 5.00 -14.42 31.81
C SER A 605 3.75 -15.16 31.33
N LEU A 606 2.90 -14.45 30.58
CA LEU A 606 1.71 -14.96 29.90
C LEU A 606 1.71 -14.43 28.47
N LEU A 607 1.74 -15.31 27.46
CA LEU A 607 1.61 -14.97 26.05
C LEU A 607 0.22 -15.35 25.57
N LEU A 608 -0.52 -14.38 25.04
CA LEU A 608 -1.85 -14.55 24.47
C LEU A 608 -1.78 -14.43 22.94
N PRO A 609 -2.32 -15.39 22.19
CA PRO A 609 -2.25 -15.40 20.74
C PRO A 609 -3.21 -14.38 20.15
N ALA A 610 -2.68 -13.28 19.63
CA ALA A 610 -3.47 -12.28 18.91
C ALA A 610 -3.81 -12.75 17.48
N ALA A 611 -4.95 -12.33 16.96
CA ALA A 611 -5.31 -12.49 15.56
C ALA A 611 -4.46 -11.57 14.69
N SER A 612 -4.05 -12.05 13.53
CA SER A 612 -3.46 -11.18 12.49
C SER A 612 -4.54 -10.36 11.79
N VAL A 613 -4.13 -9.37 11.00
CA VAL A 613 -5.05 -8.53 10.19
C VAL A 613 -6.02 -9.32 9.30
N PHE A 614 -5.72 -10.57 9.00
CA PHE A 614 -6.57 -11.44 8.17
C PHE A 614 -7.46 -12.38 8.99
N GLU A 615 -7.23 -12.47 10.30
CA GLU A 615 -7.97 -13.34 11.23
C GLU A 615 -8.94 -12.56 12.12
N GLY A 616 -9.04 -11.25 11.95
CA GLY A 616 -9.95 -10.38 12.73
C GLY A 616 -10.28 -9.07 12.02
N ASP A 617 -11.22 -8.32 12.58
CA ASP A 617 -11.64 -7.00 12.13
C ASP A 617 -10.94 -5.90 12.92
N GLY A 618 -10.76 -4.74 12.29
CA GLY A 618 -10.19 -3.56 12.95
C GLY A 618 -10.07 -2.36 12.03
N THR A 619 -9.60 -1.25 12.60
CA THR A 619 -9.46 0.02 11.90
C THR A 619 -8.03 0.53 11.98
N PHE A 620 -7.48 1.00 10.85
CA PHE A 620 -6.21 1.71 10.77
C PHE A 620 -6.41 3.13 10.30
N VAL A 621 -5.52 4.05 10.72
CA VAL A 621 -5.49 5.42 10.24
C VAL A 621 -4.22 5.67 9.44
N SER A 622 -4.36 5.92 8.14
CA SER A 622 -3.26 6.15 7.21
C SER A 622 -2.55 7.49 7.45
N MET A 623 -1.43 7.69 6.75
CA MET A 623 -0.61 8.91 6.83
C MET A 623 -1.37 10.19 6.43
N GLU A 624 -2.46 10.08 5.72
CA GLU A 624 -3.33 11.21 5.34
C GLU A 624 -4.51 11.43 6.30
N GLY A 625 -4.49 10.73 7.46
CA GLY A 625 -5.58 10.80 8.45
C GLY A 625 -6.84 10.06 8.04
N ARG A 626 -6.77 9.08 7.16
CA ARG A 626 -7.91 8.29 6.69
C ARG A 626 -8.07 7.02 7.50
N ALA A 627 -9.19 6.88 8.23
CA ALA A 627 -9.58 5.65 8.88
C ALA A 627 -10.19 4.68 7.86
N GLN A 628 -9.70 3.45 7.83
CA GLN A 628 -10.18 2.39 6.95
C GLN A 628 -10.34 1.09 7.74
N ARG A 629 -11.41 0.33 7.41
CA ARG A 629 -11.73 -0.96 8.03
C ARG A 629 -11.06 -2.10 7.27
N HIS A 630 -10.41 -3.01 8.01
CA HIS A 630 -10.09 -4.35 7.51
C HIS A 630 -11.07 -5.36 8.12
N TYR A 631 -11.36 -6.42 7.37
CA TYR A 631 -12.32 -7.45 7.77
C TYR A 631 -11.64 -8.80 7.89
N GLN A 632 -12.15 -9.64 8.79
CA GLN A 632 -11.74 -11.02 8.93
C GLN A 632 -11.87 -11.75 7.59
N VAL A 633 -10.78 -12.32 7.10
CA VAL A 633 -10.77 -13.14 5.89
C VAL A 633 -11.24 -14.54 6.24
N PHE A 634 -10.77 -15.10 7.36
CA PHE A 634 -11.10 -16.44 7.80
C PHE A 634 -11.07 -16.58 9.33
N GLU A 635 -11.83 -17.54 9.83
CA GLU A 635 -11.82 -17.96 11.23
C GLU A 635 -10.75 -19.04 11.42
N ALA A 636 -9.66 -18.72 12.10
CA ALA A 636 -8.51 -19.62 12.23
C ALA A 636 -8.87 -20.94 12.96
N SER A 637 -9.73 -20.89 13.97
CA SER A 637 -10.15 -22.06 14.72
C SER A 637 -11.08 -23.00 13.97
N TYR A 638 -11.61 -22.57 12.81
CA TYR A 638 -12.48 -23.40 12.00
C TYR A 638 -11.77 -24.65 11.47
N TYR A 639 -10.55 -24.51 10.99
CA TYR A 639 -9.75 -25.60 10.45
C TYR A 639 -9.01 -26.41 11.53
N ASN A 640 -8.66 -25.78 12.64
CA ASN A 640 -7.98 -26.41 13.75
C ASN A 640 -8.51 -25.89 15.09
N LYS A 641 -9.24 -26.72 15.82
CA LYS A 641 -9.88 -26.37 17.09
C LYS A 641 -8.87 -26.10 18.23
N ASP A 642 -7.62 -26.49 18.07
CA ASP A 642 -6.54 -26.17 19.01
C ASP A 642 -6.05 -24.71 18.90
N ILE A 643 -6.47 -24.01 17.87
CA ILE A 643 -6.15 -22.58 17.69
C ILE A 643 -7.10 -21.74 18.56
N ALA A 644 -6.51 -20.90 19.37
CA ALA A 644 -7.23 -20.01 20.29
C ALA A 644 -6.91 -18.52 20.01
N THR A 645 -6.58 -18.17 18.75
CA THR A 645 -6.34 -16.78 18.36
C THR A 645 -7.63 -15.96 18.44
N LEU A 646 -7.53 -14.78 19.02
CA LEU A 646 -8.60 -13.78 19.07
C LEU A 646 -7.99 -12.41 18.77
N GLU A 647 -8.79 -11.47 18.32
CA GLU A 647 -8.36 -10.08 18.24
C GLU A 647 -7.88 -9.60 19.60
N ALA A 648 -6.79 -8.85 19.64
CA ALA A 648 -6.21 -8.45 20.92
C ALA A 648 -7.18 -7.67 21.80
N TRP A 649 -8.07 -6.85 21.22
CA TRP A 649 -9.11 -6.14 21.97
C TRP A 649 -10.07 -7.10 22.72
N ARG A 650 -10.36 -8.30 22.18
CA ARG A 650 -11.20 -9.29 22.85
C ARG A 650 -10.50 -9.87 24.07
N TRP A 651 -9.22 -10.26 23.93
CA TRP A 651 -8.44 -10.69 25.08
C TRP A 651 -8.41 -9.64 26.20
N LEU A 652 -8.17 -8.37 25.82
CA LEU A 652 -8.10 -7.25 26.76
C LEU A 652 -9.46 -6.94 27.39
N SER A 653 -10.55 -7.05 26.64
CA SER A 653 -11.93 -6.91 27.14
C SER A 653 -12.27 -7.97 28.19
N GLU A 654 -11.98 -9.25 27.89
CA GLU A 654 -12.23 -10.36 28.82
C GLU A 654 -11.37 -10.24 30.09
N LEU A 655 -10.08 -9.86 29.96
CA LEU A 655 -9.18 -9.63 31.09
C LEU A 655 -9.61 -8.42 31.94
N GLY A 656 -10.06 -7.35 31.34
CA GLY A 656 -10.51 -6.13 32.00
C GLY A 656 -11.96 -6.15 32.45
N SER A 657 -12.68 -7.26 32.24
CA SER A 657 -14.11 -7.40 32.55
C SER A 657 -14.97 -6.31 31.90
N LYS A 658 -14.60 -5.88 30.68
CA LYS A 658 -15.39 -4.93 29.89
C LYS A 658 -16.47 -5.69 29.11
N SER A 659 -17.64 -5.08 28.96
CA SER A 659 -18.75 -5.67 28.19
C SER A 659 -18.76 -5.13 26.76
N TRP A 660 -17.84 -5.64 25.92
CA TRP A 660 -17.78 -5.36 24.49
C TRP A 660 -17.96 -6.66 23.70
N PRO A 661 -19.20 -7.13 23.49
CA PRO A 661 -19.46 -8.39 22.79
C PRO A 661 -19.11 -8.33 21.30
N VAL A 662 -19.17 -7.15 20.67
CA VAL A 662 -18.86 -6.94 19.25
C VAL A 662 -17.96 -5.73 19.05
N LEU A 663 -17.30 -5.66 17.90
CA LEU A 663 -16.38 -4.59 17.56
C LEU A 663 -17.03 -3.20 17.56
N ASP A 664 -18.31 -3.09 17.13
CA ASP A 664 -19.06 -1.83 17.18
C ASP A 664 -19.11 -1.22 18.58
N ASP A 665 -19.13 -2.06 19.64
CA ASP A 665 -19.15 -1.57 21.03
C ASP A 665 -17.80 -0.94 21.42
N VAL A 666 -16.69 -1.53 20.98
CA VAL A 666 -15.34 -0.96 21.18
C VAL A 666 -15.20 0.34 20.40
N ILE A 667 -15.69 0.38 19.17
CA ILE A 667 -15.65 1.59 18.32
C ILE A 667 -16.45 2.71 18.98
N ALA A 668 -17.66 2.43 19.47
CA ALA A 668 -18.49 3.41 20.16
C ALA A 668 -17.82 3.92 21.45
N ALA A 669 -17.19 3.02 22.22
CA ALA A 669 -16.43 3.40 23.41
C ALA A 669 -15.21 4.28 23.05
N CYS A 670 -14.47 3.91 22.01
CA CYS A 670 -13.31 4.68 21.53
C CYS A 670 -13.76 6.07 21.04
N ALA A 671 -14.80 6.16 20.21
CA ALA A 671 -15.33 7.41 19.69
C ALA A 671 -15.82 8.34 20.82
N SER A 672 -16.41 7.79 21.90
CA SER A 672 -16.83 8.55 23.08
C SER A 672 -15.65 9.06 23.92
N ALA A 673 -14.63 8.21 24.13
CA ALA A 673 -13.48 8.56 24.97
C ALA A 673 -12.45 9.45 24.25
N LEU A 674 -12.37 9.35 22.91
CA LEU A 674 -11.41 10.05 22.06
C LEU A 674 -12.14 10.78 20.92
N PRO A 675 -12.70 11.99 21.16
CA PRO A 675 -13.50 12.72 20.17
C PRO A 675 -12.78 12.96 18.83
N GLN A 676 -11.44 13.05 18.86
CA GLN A 676 -10.61 13.17 17.64
C GLN A 676 -10.63 11.92 16.74
N LEU A 677 -11.12 10.80 17.25
CA LEU A 677 -11.31 9.57 16.50
C LEU A 677 -12.79 9.23 16.27
N ALA A 678 -13.73 10.10 16.67
CA ALA A 678 -15.16 9.80 16.62
C ALA A 678 -15.66 9.37 15.22
N SER A 679 -15.15 10.00 14.16
CA SER A 679 -15.52 9.67 12.78
C SER A 679 -15.10 8.27 12.32
N MET A 680 -14.23 7.56 13.07
CA MET A 680 -13.90 6.18 12.75
C MET A 680 -15.13 5.25 12.70
N ALA A 681 -16.19 5.61 13.41
CA ALA A 681 -17.45 4.87 13.40
C ALA A 681 -18.12 4.84 12.02
N ASP A 682 -17.83 5.83 11.18
CA ASP A 682 -18.39 5.96 9.83
C ASP A 682 -17.52 5.28 8.76
N ALA A 683 -16.37 4.70 9.16
CA ALA A 683 -15.45 4.06 8.21
C ALA A 683 -16.04 2.79 7.56
N ALA A 684 -17.04 2.18 8.18
CA ALA A 684 -17.69 0.98 7.67
C ALA A 684 -19.14 0.88 8.18
N PRO A 685 -20.02 0.14 7.48
CA PRO A 685 -21.35 -0.19 8.02
C PRO A 685 -21.25 -0.95 9.33
N SER A 686 -22.19 -0.70 10.24
CA SER A 686 -22.26 -1.46 11.49
C SER A 686 -22.53 -2.95 11.23
N ALA A 687 -22.13 -3.82 12.16
CA ALA A 687 -22.37 -5.26 12.08
C ALA A 687 -23.87 -5.63 11.92
N LYS A 688 -24.76 -4.74 12.35
CA LYS A 688 -26.22 -4.93 12.26
C LYS A 688 -26.81 -4.50 10.91
N PHE A 689 -26.05 -3.87 10.05
CA PHE A 689 -26.54 -3.46 8.73
C PHE A 689 -26.97 -4.66 7.89
N ARG A 690 -28.14 -4.54 7.25
CA ARG A 690 -28.72 -5.59 6.39
C ARG A 690 -29.34 -4.96 5.14
N VAL A 691 -29.31 -5.72 4.03
CA VAL A 691 -30.07 -5.45 2.81
C VAL A 691 -31.08 -6.57 2.65
N ASP A 692 -32.37 -6.26 2.56
CA ASP A 692 -33.45 -7.24 2.51
C ASP A 692 -33.35 -8.31 3.62
N GLY A 693 -32.93 -7.91 4.83
CA GLY A 693 -32.74 -8.79 5.97
C GLY A 693 -31.48 -9.65 5.95
N MET A 694 -30.64 -9.54 4.94
CA MET A 694 -29.42 -10.34 4.77
C MET A 694 -28.16 -9.50 4.97
N LYS A 695 -27.07 -10.14 5.41
CA LYS A 695 -25.73 -9.58 5.32
C LYS A 695 -25.31 -9.45 3.85
N LEU A 696 -24.44 -8.50 3.57
CA LEU A 696 -23.87 -8.32 2.23
C LEU A 696 -22.89 -9.46 1.94
N SER A 697 -23.02 -10.08 0.79
CA SER A 697 -22.04 -11.05 0.30
C SER A 697 -20.75 -10.32 -0.03
N ARG A 698 -19.69 -10.61 0.72
CA ARG A 698 -18.36 -10.08 0.43
C ARG A 698 -17.78 -10.75 -0.81
N GLU A 699 -16.96 -10.02 -1.50
CA GLU A 699 -16.33 -10.27 -2.78
C GLU A 699 -16.39 -11.73 -3.27
N PRO A 700 -17.23 -12.03 -4.24
CA PRO A 700 -17.34 -13.34 -4.83
C PRO A 700 -16.50 -13.40 -6.09
N HIS A 701 -15.89 -14.49 -6.31
CA HIS A 701 -15.07 -14.73 -7.49
C HIS A 701 -15.57 -15.93 -8.28
N ARG A 702 -16.87 -16.19 -8.22
CA ARG A 702 -17.35 -17.44 -8.71
C ARG A 702 -18.32 -17.34 -9.86
N TYR A 703 -17.82 -17.67 -11.02
CA TYR A 703 -18.64 -17.97 -12.20
C TYR A 703 -18.45 -19.36 -12.74
N SER A 704 -17.41 -20.09 -12.36
CA SER A 704 -17.11 -21.44 -12.84
C SER A 704 -17.87 -22.51 -12.12
N GLY A 705 -18.62 -22.42 -11.20
CA GLY A 705 -19.38 -23.46 -10.52
C GLY A 705 -20.82 -23.65 -11.01
N ARG A 706 -21.18 -23.15 -12.16
CA ARG A 706 -22.54 -23.30 -12.69
C ARG A 706 -23.02 -24.74 -12.76
N THR A 707 -22.13 -25.67 -13.08
CA THR A 707 -22.46 -27.09 -13.14
C THR A 707 -22.71 -27.64 -11.74
N ALA A 708 -21.89 -27.28 -10.77
CA ALA A 708 -22.07 -27.65 -9.38
C ALA A 708 -23.33 -27.03 -8.77
N MET A 709 -23.67 -25.79 -9.13
CA MET A 709 -24.89 -25.11 -8.68
C MET A 709 -26.18 -25.82 -9.14
N ARG A 710 -26.11 -26.63 -10.18
CA ARG A 710 -27.24 -27.46 -10.68
C ARG A 710 -27.25 -28.85 -10.07
N ALA A 711 -26.25 -29.25 -9.31
CA ALA A 711 -26.22 -30.52 -8.62
C ALA A 711 -27.18 -30.51 -7.42
N ASN A 712 -27.84 -31.63 -7.20
CA ASN A 712 -28.74 -31.82 -6.06
C ASN A 712 -28.02 -32.07 -4.74
N ILE A 713 -26.69 -31.98 -4.72
CA ILE A 713 -25.82 -32.12 -3.57
C ILE A 713 -24.91 -30.93 -3.44
N SER A 714 -24.55 -30.57 -2.20
CA SER A 714 -23.53 -29.56 -1.95
C SER A 714 -22.15 -30.14 -2.30
N VAL A 715 -21.47 -29.51 -3.24
CA VAL A 715 -20.10 -29.86 -3.66
C VAL A 715 -19.06 -28.93 -3.03
N HIS A 716 -19.50 -28.05 -2.14
CA HIS A 716 -18.67 -27.09 -1.46
C HIS A 716 -18.25 -27.58 -0.09
N GLU A 717 -17.14 -27.09 0.37
CA GLU A 717 -16.77 -27.29 1.76
C GLU A 717 -17.78 -26.65 2.71
N PRO A 718 -17.88 -27.17 3.96
CA PRO A 718 -18.66 -26.51 4.99
C PRO A 718 -18.29 -25.03 5.10
N ARG A 719 -19.29 -24.18 5.24
CA ARG A 719 -19.08 -22.74 5.38
C ARG A 719 -18.52 -22.45 6.78
N GLN A 720 -17.57 -21.53 6.84
CA GLN A 720 -17.10 -21.00 8.09
C GLN A 720 -18.22 -20.25 8.82
N PRO A 721 -18.14 -20.13 10.16
CA PRO A 721 -19.09 -19.33 10.93
C PRO A 721 -19.15 -17.91 10.38
N GLN A 722 -20.34 -17.31 10.43
CA GLN A 722 -20.48 -15.91 10.12
C GLN A 722 -19.79 -15.07 11.19
N ASP A 723 -18.94 -14.14 10.76
CA ASP A 723 -18.36 -13.15 11.62
C ASP A 723 -19.46 -12.23 12.20
N ALA A 724 -19.48 -12.10 13.53
CA ALA A 724 -20.45 -11.28 14.23
C ALA A 724 -20.17 -9.77 14.12
N ASP A 725 -18.95 -9.40 13.83
CA ASP A 725 -18.46 -8.03 13.88
C ASP A 725 -18.68 -7.24 12.58
N THR A 726 -19.15 -7.91 11.53
CA THR A 726 -19.30 -7.27 10.23
C THR A 726 -20.70 -7.46 9.63
N ALA A 727 -21.10 -6.49 8.79
CA ALA A 727 -22.26 -6.61 7.90
C ALA A 727 -22.01 -7.53 6.71
N LEU A 728 -20.76 -7.98 6.51
CA LEU A 728 -20.38 -8.83 5.40
C LEU A 728 -20.55 -10.32 5.74
N ASN A 729 -20.75 -11.13 4.71
CA ASN A 729 -20.82 -12.58 4.80
C ASN A 729 -20.14 -13.23 3.61
N PHE A 730 -19.43 -14.33 3.83
CA PHE A 730 -18.89 -15.11 2.74
C PHE A 730 -20.01 -15.72 1.91
N SER A 731 -19.92 -15.58 0.60
CA SER A 731 -20.81 -16.19 -0.38
C SER A 731 -20.06 -16.57 -1.63
N MET A 732 -20.32 -17.77 -2.13
CA MET A 732 -19.73 -18.22 -3.39
C MET A 732 -20.47 -17.67 -4.60
N GLU A 733 -21.72 -17.26 -4.47
CA GLU A 733 -22.50 -16.62 -5.53
C GLU A 733 -22.28 -15.11 -5.61
N GLY A 734 -21.89 -14.50 -4.47
CA GLY A 734 -21.64 -13.08 -4.35
C GLY A 734 -22.90 -12.22 -4.29
N TYR A 735 -22.64 -10.91 -4.28
CA TYR A 735 -23.68 -9.91 -4.36
C TYR A 735 -24.04 -9.65 -5.83
N ASN A 736 -25.25 -10.02 -6.20
CA ASN A 736 -25.76 -9.94 -7.56
C ASN A 736 -26.83 -8.84 -7.73
N GLY A 737 -26.78 -7.81 -6.88
CA GLY A 737 -27.75 -6.70 -6.90
C GLY A 737 -27.56 -5.68 -8.00
N ILE A 738 -26.62 -5.88 -8.90
CA ILE A 738 -26.33 -4.98 -10.03
C ILE A 738 -27.59 -4.87 -10.93
N GLY A 739 -27.98 -3.63 -11.23
CA GLY A 739 -29.19 -3.36 -12.03
C GLY A 739 -30.49 -3.23 -11.23
N LYS A 740 -30.46 -3.44 -9.91
CA LYS A 740 -31.64 -3.20 -9.05
C LYS A 740 -31.66 -1.77 -8.55
N PRO A 741 -32.80 -1.07 -8.59
CA PRO A 741 -32.87 0.34 -8.19
C PRO A 741 -32.66 0.59 -6.69
N ASP A 742 -32.85 -0.41 -5.86
CA ASP A 742 -32.83 -0.35 -4.40
C ASP A 742 -31.49 -0.81 -3.79
N ARG A 743 -30.47 -1.08 -4.59
CA ARG A 743 -29.18 -1.53 -4.07
C ARG A 743 -28.46 -0.41 -3.30
N PRO A 744 -27.73 -0.74 -2.26
CA PRO A 744 -26.96 0.23 -1.48
C PRO A 744 -25.64 0.54 -2.18
N SER A 745 -25.66 1.44 -3.14
CA SER A 745 -24.47 1.76 -3.95
C SER A 745 -23.25 2.16 -3.13
N ALA A 746 -23.46 2.86 -2.01
CA ALA A 746 -22.40 3.26 -1.09
C ALA A 746 -21.67 2.08 -0.43
N LEU A 747 -22.28 0.89 -0.41
CA LEU A 747 -21.70 -0.32 0.21
C LEU A 747 -21.18 -1.31 -0.83
N LEU A 748 -21.43 -1.09 -2.11
CA LEU A 748 -20.94 -1.96 -3.17
C LEU A 748 -19.41 -2.11 -3.19
N PRO A 749 -18.60 -1.08 -2.84
CA PRO A 749 -17.14 -1.25 -2.71
C PRO A 749 -16.71 -2.31 -1.70
N PHE A 750 -17.53 -2.60 -0.68
CA PHE A 750 -17.25 -3.66 0.30
C PHE A 750 -17.58 -5.06 -0.20
N ALA A 751 -18.55 -5.18 -1.11
CA ALA A 751 -19.13 -6.46 -1.51
C ALA A 751 -19.39 -6.54 -3.03
N TRP A 752 -18.60 -5.86 -3.85
CA TRP A 752 -18.84 -5.73 -5.29
C TRP A 752 -18.47 -6.98 -6.07
N ALA A 753 -19.36 -7.39 -6.97
CA ALA A 753 -19.21 -8.54 -7.85
C ALA A 753 -19.67 -8.22 -9.28
N PRO A 754 -18.75 -7.91 -10.19
CA PRO A 754 -19.10 -7.44 -11.53
C PRO A 754 -19.53 -8.52 -12.51
N GLY A 755 -19.48 -9.78 -12.12
CA GLY A 755 -19.76 -10.90 -13.01
C GLY A 755 -18.53 -11.42 -13.77
N TRP A 756 -17.39 -10.82 -13.62
CA TRP A 756 -16.11 -11.27 -14.18
C TRP A 756 -15.25 -11.90 -13.08
N ASN A 757 -14.39 -12.85 -13.47
CA ASN A 757 -13.50 -13.53 -12.53
C ASN A 757 -12.10 -12.91 -12.48
N SER A 758 -11.70 -12.19 -13.53
CA SER A 758 -10.36 -11.62 -13.60
C SER A 758 -10.17 -10.39 -12.70
N PRO A 759 -8.93 -10.06 -12.31
CA PRO A 759 -8.61 -8.82 -11.60
C PRO A 759 -9.02 -7.55 -12.35
N GLN A 760 -9.29 -7.64 -13.65
CA GLN A 760 -9.78 -6.53 -14.48
C GLN A 760 -11.26 -6.20 -14.24
N ALA A 761 -11.94 -6.97 -13.41
CA ALA A 761 -13.33 -6.77 -13.08
C ALA A 761 -13.63 -5.36 -12.55
N TRP A 762 -12.69 -4.74 -11.85
CA TRP A 762 -12.78 -3.37 -11.34
C TRP A 762 -12.90 -2.29 -12.44
N ASN A 763 -12.74 -2.64 -13.71
CA ASN A 763 -12.93 -1.73 -14.83
C ASN A 763 -14.40 -1.56 -15.26
N LYS A 764 -15.33 -2.31 -14.66
CA LYS A 764 -16.74 -2.33 -15.01
C LYS A 764 -17.60 -1.64 -13.94
N PHE A 765 -18.75 -1.12 -14.31
CA PHE A 765 -19.71 -0.45 -13.43
C PHE A 765 -19.19 0.78 -12.67
N GLN A 766 -18.16 1.43 -13.17
CA GLN A 766 -17.52 2.54 -12.47
C GLN A 766 -18.45 3.75 -12.23
N ALA A 767 -19.42 3.99 -13.11
CA ALA A 767 -20.37 5.10 -12.96
C ALA A 767 -21.53 4.77 -12.00
N GLU A 768 -21.75 3.50 -11.66
CA GLU A 768 -22.88 3.06 -10.86
C GLU A 768 -22.62 3.02 -9.35
N VAL A 769 -21.37 2.85 -8.93
CA VAL A 769 -21.00 2.65 -7.55
C VAL A 769 -20.77 3.99 -6.87
N GLY A 770 -21.74 4.45 -6.05
CA GLY A 770 -21.65 5.72 -5.36
C GLY A 770 -21.49 6.94 -6.27
N GLY A 771 -21.92 6.81 -7.53
CA GLY A 771 -21.69 7.77 -8.59
C GLY A 771 -20.45 7.46 -9.43
N HIS A 772 -19.41 6.88 -8.85
CA HIS A 772 -18.20 6.49 -9.56
C HIS A 772 -17.37 5.49 -8.77
N LEU A 773 -17.04 4.32 -9.35
CA LEU A 773 -16.21 3.32 -8.67
C LEU A 773 -14.80 3.85 -8.37
N ARG A 774 -14.33 4.86 -9.06
CA ARG A 774 -13.06 5.53 -8.75
C ARG A 774 -13.02 6.13 -7.36
N GLY A 775 -14.17 6.45 -6.74
CA GLY A 775 -14.27 6.77 -5.33
C GLY A 775 -13.95 5.59 -4.43
N GLY A 776 -14.18 4.35 -4.92
CA GLY A 776 -13.85 3.12 -4.23
C GLY A 776 -14.40 3.07 -2.81
N ASP A 777 -13.65 2.37 -1.95
CA ASP A 777 -13.86 2.31 -0.51
C ASP A 777 -12.97 3.37 0.14
N ALA A 778 -13.43 4.60 0.10
CA ALA A 778 -12.60 5.76 0.42
C ALA A 778 -12.21 5.85 1.91
N GLY A 779 -12.90 5.13 2.83
CA GLY A 779 -12.73 5.33 4.27
C GLY A 779 -13.18 6.74 4.71
N VAL A 780 -12.79 7.16 5.92
CA VAL A 780 -13.22 8.44 6.52
C VAL A 780 -12.02 9.20 7.06
N LYS A 781 -11.92 10.49 6.76
CA LYS A 781 -10.90 11.36 7.34
C LYS A 781 -11.23 11.64 8.82
N VAL A 782 -10.32 11.26 9.73
CA VAL A 782 -10.47 11.53 11.18
C VAL A 782 -10.06 12.95 11.54
N PHE A 783 -9.30 13.61 10.67
CA PHE A 783 -9.01 15.04 10.75
C PHE A 783 -8.80 15.63 9.34
N THR A 784 -8.96 16.93 9.25
CA THR A 784 -8.65 17.72 8.05
C THR A 784 -7.69 18.84 8.42
N ALA A 785 -7.07 19.46 7.44
CA ALA A 785 -6.23 20.62 7.64
C ALA A 785 -7.00 21.74 8.37
N GLY A 786 -6.43 22.27 9.45
CA GLY A 786 -7.12 23.23 10.33
C GLY A 786 -7.19 24.65 9.79
N GLY A 787 -6.29 25.04 8.93
CA GLY A 787 -6.28 26.24 8.09
C GLY A 787 -6.22 27.61 8.75
N GLN A 788 -6.65 27.79 9.98
CA GLN A 788 -6.65 29.10 10.63
C GLN A 788 -5.61 29.17 11.77
N GLY A 789 -4.74 30.19 11.73
CA GLY A 789 -3.81 30.46 12.81
C GLY A 789 -2.47 29.75 12.74
N PHE A 790 -2.07 29.19 11.58
CA PHE A 790 -0.75 28.59 11.42
C PHE A 790 0.36 29.61 11.70
N SER A 791 1.23 29.28 12.66
CA SER A 791 2.46 29.98 12.95
C SER A 791 3.64 29.23 12.35
N TYR A 792 4.53 29.96 11.68
CA TYR A 792 5.73 29.32 11.13
C TYR A 792 6.59 28.71 12.24
N TYR A 793 7.11 27.53 12.01
CA TYR A 793 8.12 26.90 12.83
C TYR A 793 9.41 27.73 12.73
N GLY A 794 9.92 28.20 13.87
CA GLY A 794 11.01 29.20 13.91
C GLY A 794 12.40 28.60 14.07
N GLU A 795 12.54 27.35 14.45
CA GLU A 795 13.81 26.70 14.72
C GLU A 795 14.51 26.27 13.43
N ILE A 796 15.57 27.00 13.06
CA ILE A 796 16.41 26.68 11.92
C ILE A 796 17.70 26.03 12.42
N PRO A 797 18.03 24.80 12.04
CA PRO A 797 19.28 24.17 12.48
C PRO A 797 20.51 24.92 11.95
N ALA A 798 21.65 24.79 12.65
CA ALA A 798 22.94 25.21 12.13
C ALA A 798 23.28 24.41 10.87
N ALA A 799 24.12 24.94 10.00
CA ALA A 799 24.62 24.18 8.85
C ALA A 799 25.36 22.92 9.31
N PHE A 800 25.21 21.85 8.58
CA PHE A 800 25.88 20.60 8.92
C PHE A 800 27.39 20.78 8.97
N THR A 801 27.97 20.29 10.05
CA THR A 801 29.44 20.20 10.22
C THR A 801 29.75 18.76 10.61
N ALA A 802 30.64 18.13 9.85
CA ALA A 802 31.10 16.79 10.19
C ALA A 802 31.65 16.70 11.59
N PRO A 803 31.35 15.65 12.38
CA PRO A 803 31.92 15.48 13.71
C PRO A 803 33.47 15.51 13.67
N GLN A 804 34.10 16.06 14.71
CA GLN A 804 35.57 16.07 14.79
C GLN A 804 36.15 14.64 14.81
N THR A 805 35.44 13.73 15.42
CA THR A 805 35.77 12.29 15.44
C THR A 805 34.55 11.47 15.07
N GLY A 806 34.73 10.49 14.16
CA GLY A 806 33.65 9.64 13.68
C GLY A 806 32.80 10.25 12.57
N PHE A 807 31.60 9.73 12.37
CA PHE A 807 30.64 10.08 11.33
C PHE A 807 29.25 10.21 11.94
N ARG A 808 28.48 11.19 11.52
CA ARG A 808 27.06 11.25 11.90
C ARG A 808 26.32 10.12 11.22
N ALA A 809 25.67 9.26 11.99
CA ALA A 809 24.90 8.14 11.49
C ALA A 809 23.50 8.58 11.03
N LEU A 810 23.05 8.06 9.92
CA LEU A 810 21.72 8.25 9.36
C LEU A 810 21.05 6.89 9.10
N ALA A 811 19.74 6.83 9.34
CA ALA A 811 18.92 5.73 8.88
C ALA A 811 18.66 5.86 7.36
N LEU A 812 18.97 4.83 6.60
CA LEU A 812 18.63 4.73 5.19
C LEU A 812 17.58 3.63 5.01
N HIS A 813 16.44 4.02 4.50
CA HIS A 813 15.29 3.14 4.34
C HIS A 813 15.45 2.20 3.14
N ARG A 814 14.88 1.00 3.25
CA ARG A 814 14.89 -0.03 2.21
C ARG A 814 13.47 -0.55 1.97
N HIS A 815 13.10 -0.71 0.73
CA HIS A 815 11.78 -1.25 0.40
C HIS A 815 11.57 -2.68 0.93
N PHE A 816 12.60 -3.52 0.86
CA PHE A 816 12.59 -4.89 1.37
C PHE A 816 13.56 -5.06 2.55
N GLY A 817 13.14 -5.81 3.60
CA GLY A 817 13.95 -6.17 4.76
C GLY A 817 13.80 -5.25 5.98
N GLU A 818 13.24 -4.06 5.82
CA GLU A 818 13.05 -3.08 6.90
C GLU A 818 11.79 -3.33 7.72
N GLU A 819 10.65 -3.52 7.05
CA GLU A 819 9.35 -3.64 7.71
C GLU A 819 9.26 -4.99 8.44
N GLU A 820 8.78 -4.95 9.70
CA GLU A 820 8.86 -6.05 10.65
C GLU A 820 8.17 -7.33 10.17
N LEU A 821 6.94 -7.22 9.68
CA LEU A 821 6.13 -8.38 9.32
C LEU A 821 6.54 -8.96 7.97
N SER A 822 6.64 -8.14 6.95
CA SER A 822 7.00 -8.60 5.60
C SER A 822 8.41 -9.16 5.53
N SER A 823 9.34 -8.69 6.40
CA SER A 823 10.69 -9.24 6.51
C SER A 823 10.73 -10.69 7.01
N ARG A 824 9.60 -11.27 7.43
CA ARG A 824 9.43 -12.68 7.78
C ARG A 824 8.82 -13.52 6.64
N ALA A 825 8.43 -12.89 5.53
CA ALA A 825 7.93 -13.59 4.35
C ALA A 825 9.10 -14.04 3.46
N GLN A 826 9.23 -15.33 3.22
CA GLN A 826 10.39 -15.93 2.51
C GLN A 826 10.70 -15.24 1.16
N PRO A 827 9.73 -14.96 0.26
CA PRO A 827 10.03 -14.29 -1.01
C PRO A 827 10.56 -12.86 -0.83
N VAL A 828 10.13 -12.15 0.23
CA VAL A 828 10.66 -10.83 0.58
C VAL A 828 12.07 -10.92 1.13
N VAL A 829 12.37 -11.94 1.95
CA VAL A 829 13.74 -12.22 2.43
C VAL A 829 14.70 -12.48 1.28
N GLU A 830 14.29 -13.28 0.30
CA GLU A 830 15.09 -13.56 -0.90
C GLU A 830 15.34 -12.31 -1.77
N ARG A 831 14.38 -11.38 -1.78
CA ARG A 831 14.50 -10.12 -2.52
C ARG A 831 15.30 -9.06 -1.77
N ALA A 832 15.35 -9.13 -0.46
CA ALA A 832 16.01 -8.14 0.37
C ALA A 832 17.54 -8.20 0.18
N ALA A 833 18.12 -7.04 -0.11
CA ALA A 833 19.57 -6.91 -0.09
C ALA A 833 20.11 -7.07 1.36
N PRO A 834 21.29 -7.63 1.53
CA PRO A 834 21.90 -7.70 2.86
C PRO A 834 22.08 -6.30 3.48
N ALA A 835 22.03 -6.23 4.80
CA ALA A 835 22.33 -4.99 5.52
C ALA A 835 23.71 -4.47 5.09
N THR A 836 23.75 -3.24 4.59
CA THR A 836 24.94 -2.63 3.99
C THR A 836 25.11 -1.21 4.51
N ALA A 837 26.29 -0.87 4.99
CA ALA A 837 26.63 0.49 5.35
C ALA A 837 26.96 1.31 4.10
N VAL A 838 26.54 2.55 4.07
CA VAL A 838 26.80 3.50 2.97
C VAL A 838 27.72 4.60 3.48
N LEU A 839 28.80 4.86 2.77
CA LEU A 839 29.75 5.92 3.11
C LEU A 839 30.10 6.70 1.84
N ASN A 840 30.40 8.00 2.00
CA ASN A 840 30.90 8.78 0.88
C ASN A 840 32.20 8.17 0.34
N ALA A 841 32.32 8.07 -0.98
CA ALA A 841 33.47 7.44 -1.65
C ALA A 841 34.81 8.07 -1.27
N ALA A 842 34.86 9.41 -1.12
CA ALA A 842 36.08 10.11 -0.68
C ALA A 842 36.43 9.79 0.78
N ASP A 843 35.43 9.67 1.66
CA ASP A 843 35.67 9.27 3.05
C ASP A 843 36.12 7.81 3.16
N ALA A 844 35.53 6.90 2.38
CA ALA A 844 35.95 5.51 2.31
C ALA A 844 37.41 5.39 1.86
N GLN A 845 37.80 6.13 0.82
CA GLN A 845 39.17 6.20 0.31
C GLN A 845 40.13 6.77 1.36
N ARG A 846 39.76 7.89 1.99
CA ARG A 846 40.59 8.53 3.06
C ARG A 846 40.89 7.60 4.22
N LEU A 847 39.91 6.76 4.60
CA LEU A 847 40.04 5.79 5.70
C LEU A 847 40.60 4.45 5.25
N GLY A 848 40.86 4.26 3.94
CA GLY A 848 41.33 2.97 3.40
C GLY A 848 40.34 1.83 3.60
N LEU A 849 39.03 2.14 3.65
CA LEU A 849 37.93 1.18 3.81
C LEU A 849 37.50 0.61 2.45
N ASN A 850 37.43 -0.70 2.38
CA ASN A 850 36.93 -1.44 1.21
C ASN A 850 36.29 -2.75 1.65
N GLY A 851 35.26 -3.19 0.94
CA GLY A 851 34.57 -4.46 1.17
C GLY A 851 33.70 -4.46 2.44
N ARG A 852 34.29 -4.46 3.64
CA ARG A 852 33.54 -4.45 4.92
C ARG A 852 34.05 -3.36 5.85
N VAL A 853 33.15 -2.87 6.69
CA VAL A 853 33.45 -1.85 7.70
C VAL A 853 32.89 -2.28 9.05
N THR A 854 33.70 -2.12 10.10
CA THR A 854 33.26 -2.27 11.49
C THR A 854 32.82 -0.90 12.02
N ILE A 855 31.63 -0.84 12.56
CA ILE A 855 30.93 0.36 12.99
C ILE A 855 30.56 0.21 14.44
N THR A 856 30.96 1.19 15.26
CA THR A 856 30.49 1.29 16.64
C THR A 856 29.59 2.52 16.76
N VAL A 857 28.32 2.31 17.08
CA VAL A 857 27.29 3.33 17.21
C VAL A 857 26.28 2.91 18.28
N GLU A 858 25.77 3.86 19.07
CA GLU A 858 24.81 3.60 20.16
C GLU A 858 25.27 2.45 21.10
N GLY A 859 26.56 2.40 21.39
CA GLY A 859 27.15 1.38 22.26
C GLY A 859 27.24 -0.03 21.69
N GLN A 860 26.84 -0.23 20.42
CA GLN A 860 26.89 -1.51 19.73
C GLN A 860 27.94 -1.51 18.63
N THR A 861 28.58 -2.65 18.41
CA THR A 861 29.58 -2.84 17.34
C THR A 861 29.09 -3.91 16.37
N LEU A 862 29.07 -3.57 15.08
CA LEU A 862 28.64 -4.45 14.00
C LEU A 862 29.60 -4.33 12.81
N THR A 863 29.68 -5.37 11.99
CA THR A 863 30.49 -5.36 10.78
C THR A 863 29.62 -5.64 9.55
N LEU A 864 29.51 -4.65 8.67
CA LEU A 864 28.67 -4.70 7.48
C LEU A 864 29.49 -4.63 6.19
N PRO A 865 28.96 -5.15 5.06
CA PRO A 865 29.42 -4.75 3.75
C PRO A 865 29.39 -3.23 3.59
N LEU A 866 30.34 -2.67 2.87
CA LEU A 866 30.43 -1.24 2.62
C LEU A 866 30.06 -0.93 1.16
N HIS A 867 29.13 0.00 0.98
CA HIS A 867 28.84 0.65 -0.29
C HIS A 867 29.41 2.07 -0.30
N ALA A 868 30.26 2.36 -1.30
CA ALA A 868 30.81 3.69 -1.48
C ALA A 868 29.86 4.53 -2.37
N SER A 869 29.15 5.48 -1.78
CA SER A 869 28.23 6.37 -2.47
C SER A 869 28.96 7.63 -2.98
N THR A 870 28.59 8.10 -4.14
CA THR A 870 29.04 9.39 -4.69
C THR A 870 28.09 10.54 -4.32
N THR A 871 26.95 10.24 -3.76
CA THR A 871 25.88 11.19 -3.46
C THR A 871 25.72 11.48 -1.96
N LEU A 872 25.95 10.49 -1.08
CA LEU A 872 25.92 10.74 0.37
C LEU A 872 26.98 11.79 0.75
N PRO A 873 26.63 12.85 1.51
CA PRO A 873 27.59 13.89 1.93
C PRO A 873 28.71 13.32 2.78
N GLN A 874 29.91 13.93 2.68
CA GLN A 874 31.05 13.61 3.55
C GLN A 874 30.73 13.86 5.02
N GLY A 875 31.31 13.03 5.90
CA GLY A 875 31.06 13.08 7.35
C GLY A 875 29.78 12.39 7.82
N LEU A 876 29.03 11.78 6.88
CA LEU A 876 27.87 10.95 7.16
C LEU A 876 28.17 9.48 6.91
N VAL A 877 27.50 8.62 7.66
CA VAL A 877 27.41 7.16 7.39
C VAL A 877 25.95 6.75 7.41
N GLY A 878 25.49 6.12 6.33
CA GLY A 878 24.15 5.55 6.22
C GLY A 878 24.11 4.11 6.71
N LEU A 879 23.16 3.80 7.61
CA LEU A 879 22.88 2.45 8.09
C LEU A 879 21.46 2.04 7.70
N PRO A 880 21.22 0.77 7.32
CA PRO A 880 19.90 0.32 6.90
C PRO A 880 18.93 0.33 8.09
N ALA A 881 17.83 1.06 7.97
CA ALA A 881 16.80 1.15 8.98
C ALA A 881 16.08 -0.18 9.18
N GLY A 882 15.64 -0.49 10.41
CA GLY A 882 14.72 -1.60 10.68
C GLY A 882 15.31 -3.01 10.56
N PHE A 883 16.58 -3.19 10.17
CA PHE A 883 17.21 -4.49 10.11
C PHE A 883 17.54 -4.99 11.53
N ARG A 884 17.32 -6.29 11.76
CA ARG A 884 17.36 -6.92 13.10
C ARG A 884 18.68 -6.68 13.87
N ASP A 885 19.79 -6.66 13.17
CA ASP A 885 21.14 -6.57 13.78
C ASP A 885 21.73 -5.15 13.68
N VAL A 886 20.95 -4.18 13.25
CA VAL A 886 21.35 -2.77 13.14
C VAL A 886 20.72 -2.02 14.30
N PRO A 887 21.51 -1.26 15.11
CA PRO A 887 20.97 -0.54 16.24
C PRO A 887 20.03 0.60 15.80
N LEU A 888 19.06 0.90 16.63
CA LEU A 888 18.26 2.11 16.49
C LEU A 888 19.15 3.33 16.59
N LEU A 889 18.97 4.26 15.69
CA LEU A 889 19.68 5.53 15.69
C LEU A 889 18.83 6.61 16.35
N SER A 890 19.49 7.45 17.13
CA SER A 890 18.93 8.71 17.63
C SER A 890 19.34 9.87 16.72
N ALA A 891 18.60 10.97 16.76
CA ALA A 891 18.98 12.17 16.02
C ALA A 891 20.37 12.63 16.50
N GLY A 892 21.33 12.73 15.58
CA GLY A 892 22.69 13.13 15.89
C GLY A 892 23.65 12.01 16.35
N SER A 893 23.24 10.74 16.32
CA SER A 893 24.12 9.59 16.63
C SER A 893 25.44 9.68 15.88
N VAL A 894 26.55 9.42 16.56
CA VAL A 894 27.91 9.42 15.98
C VAL A 894 28.45 8.01 15.96
N ALA A 895 28.87 7.56 14.78
CA ALA A 895 29.49 6.27 14.56
C ALA A 895 31.02 6.36 14.44
N GLN A 896 31.74 5.43 15.07
CA GLN A 896 33.16 5.22 14.85
C GLN A 896 33.34 4.10 13.81
N LEU A 897 34.22 4.32 12.84
CA LEU A 897 34.47 3.38 11.74
C LEU A 897 35.90 2.86 11.80
N SER A 898 36.03 1.55 11.53
CA SER A 898 37.32 0.91 11.38
C SER A 898 37.26 -0.19 10.30
N LYS A 899 38.41 -0.68 9.84
CA LYS A 899 38.44 -1.78 8.86
C LYS A 899 37.69 -2.99 9.43
N GLY A 900 36.76 -3.52 8.68
CA GLY A 900 36.15 -4.81 8.94
C GLY A 900 37.15 -5.92 8.61
N GLY A 901 37.29 -6.87 9.54
CA GLY A 901 38.15 -8.03 9.34
C GLY A 901 37.63 -8.95 8.24
#